data_e850fe7f42462784d42bdcaba6e8b36f
#
_entry.id   e850fe7f42462784d42bdcaba6e8b36f
#
_cell.length_a   1.000
_cell.length_b   1.000
_cell.length_c   1.000
_cell.angle_alpha   90.00
_cell.angle_beta   90.00
_cell.angle_gamma   90.00
#
_symmetry.space_group_name_H-M   'P 1'
#
loop_
_entity.id
_entity.type
_entity.pdbx_description
1 polymer ?
#
loop_
_entity_poly.entity_id
_entity_poly.type
_entity_poly.pdbx_seq_one_letter_code
_entity_poly.pdbx_strand_id
1 'polypeptide(L)'
;MRGNDWRSLEPADIGEGTPTGTVTVVLPCYMGQTELELTFAGLASQTYPSHLLEVVVVDDGSAPPIVLPAGAPFTATVVAQQRDGFGLARARNLGAARASGEILVFLDCDMIPEPQLVEAHARWHHVDDRLLTVGFRHHADFDGITAEEIGAAGGPAEAVIGREVTSPEWIEFHMTRTHNLTSADTDLFRVASGGNLGVRREFFHAVGGCDASFRQWGGEDLEFGFRAFNWGGVLVPEREAVAWHQGAGAAPDPAEKASQVEQRHKLSHLVAERTFRRSTPGRSFQVPFVTVAVNSSELTFDEAAEQVEGVLASAFHDLMVGLWVPERHPERVQLERQYGSDHRVLLSRDLLADVPHAAVRLEIPPRVRLSPTSIGSLLRGLEGFGLVRVDLEEFGEIRMARTRALRRAVHAGAEDPWSAAGELFGERTMLPVAAHLRVVANAFPGPRIWEVESPTSASAGRRPGSEHMGSVPWRPENPPLSVLIRKVVHKLARIRTPDDVVAVAHWAVRGLGNVARRARRTRRNRRADRQAVRREAKTRLTTLKVPRWVRVVGEGDHLPGAHAWKRRDARSWRRRENGVEVVVVAPDAPDEVSTGGVPVVRVGPLSGIPLAPPVDHRRFNPAGFRPVGGGARIEAAPDLPTPEERIEAARATLAVRIDRIDGLASAQRLVEFTAAGVPVLLDEVSGSEAWLGSRLAAEVTTVDADCLADPTERERASVAQRRAALAHHTLPARLRQVRSAAGLPLLSEPSVSVVVATNRPAMVERIIAIVAAQDHPNTELVLAFHGDGFGNTDPTAPDGLEVTALRFPAETIFGDALSKASSVASGEWIAKMDDDDWYGSEHLTDLLLAASYSGADLVGKGAEFVYLEDTGLTIRRDLGNNEVASPTLSGATLLVRAEALRATSGWRGLTAGVDIALIEEVVAIGGQIWRTHPFGFLVRRTGGEHTWKVNERYFLRHAGQHWDGPAFGVADVESSGLTGE
;
A
#
# COMPACT_ATOMS: atom_id res chain seq x y z
N MET A 1 -6.99 -18.13 18.23
CA MET A 1 -6.76 -16.70 17.89
C MET A 1 -6.50 -16.58 16.39
N ARG A 2 -7.24 -15.72 15.69
CA ARG A 2 -7.08 -15.48 14.24
C ARG A 2 -6.14 -14.30 13.97
N GLY A 3 -5.23 -14.47 13.02
CA GLY A 3 -4.28 -13.42 12.65
C GLY A 3 -3.44 -12.93 13.83
N ASN A 4 -3.48 -11.64 14.13
CA ASN A 4 -2.89 -11.01 15.32
C ASN A 4 -4.00 -10.40 16.21
N ASP A 5 -5.17 -11.05 16.32
CA ASP A 5 -6.28 -10.55 17.16
C ASP A 5 -6.06 -10.83 18.65
N TRP A 6 -5.05 -10.17 19.21
CA TRP A 6 -4.71 -10.22 20.63
C TRP A 6 -5.89 -9.87 21.54
N ARG A 7 -6.93 -9.19 21.03
CA ARG A 7 -8.13 -8.84 21.81
C ARG A 7 -9.02 -10.03 22.13
N SER A 8 -8.75 -11.18 21.53
CA SER A 8 -9.38 -12.46 21.90
C SER A 8 -8.78 -13.07 23.15
N LEU A 9 -7.64 -12.56 23.63
CA LEU A 9 -7.04 -12.93 24.89
C LEU A 9 -7.70 -12.11 26.02
N GLU A 10 -7.90 -12.73 27.16
CA GLU A 10 -8.56 -12.15 28.34
C GLU A 10 -7.57 -12.20 29.53
N PRO A 11 -6.57 -11.30 29.60
CA PRO A 11 -5.71 -11.20 30.76
C PRO A 11 -6.49 -10.62 31.94
N ALA A 12 -6.04 -10.87 33.18
CA ALA A 12 -6.58 -10.21 34.36
C ALA A 12 -6.43 -8.69 34.26
N ASP A 13 -7.36 -7.94 34.79
CA ASP A 13 -7.20 -6.48 34.90
C ASP A 13 -6.08 -6.14 35.89
N ILE A 14 -5.35 -5.02 35.68
CA ILE A 14 -4.30 -4.56 36.58
C ILE A 14 -4.85 -4.35 37.98
N GLY A 15 -4.19 -4.88 39.00
CA GLY A 15 -4.65 -4.89 40.38
C GLY A 15 -5.72 -5.94 40.70
N GLU A 16 -6.14 -6.75 39.73
CA GLU A 16 -7.05 -7.87 39.94
C GLU A 16 -6.29 -9.21 39.83
N GLY A 17 -6.26 -9.96 40.89
CA GLY A 17 -5.56 -11.25 40.99
C GLY A 17 -4.26 -11.16 41.79
N THR A 18 -3.69 -12.35 42.08
CA THR A 18 -2.38 -12.44 42.72
C THR A 18 -1.35 -12.88 41.68
N PRO A 19 -0.37 -12.03 41.32
CA PRO A 19 0.68 -12.45 40.40
C PRO A 19 1.46 -13.65 40.95
N THR A 20 1.72 -14.65 40.12
CA THR A 20 2.46 -15.87 40.48
C THR A 20 3.71 -16.08 39.64
N GLY A 21 3.78 -15.49 38.44
CA GLY A 21 4.92 -15.64 37.54
C GLY A 21 6.11 -14.80 37.97
N THR A 22 7.31 -15.34 37.85
CA THR A 22 8.55 -14.59 38.11
C THR A 22 8.93 -13.75 36.91
N VAL A 23 9.31 -12.49 37.15
CA VAL A 23 9.73 -11.55 36.11
C VAL A 23 11.17 -11.13 36.31
N THR A 24 11.97 -11.15 35.23
CA THR A 24 13.30 -10.52 35.22
C THR A 24 13.25 -9.30 34.31
N VAL A 25 13.53 -8.10 34.87
CA VAL A 25 13.80 -6.91 34.09
C VAL A 25 15.25 -6.90 33.66
N VAL A 26 15.52 -6.83 32.38
CA VAL A 26 16.87 -6.78 31.80
C VAL A 26 17.18 -5.36 31.38
N LEU A 27 18.19 -4.75 32.02
CA LEU A 27 18.64 -3.38 31.83
C LEU A 27 20.02 -3.32 31.18
N PRO A 28 20.17 -3.21 29.88
CA PRO A 28 21.45 -2.87 29.27
C PRO A 28 21.87 -1.46 29.67
N CYS A 29 23.11 -1.28 30.13
CA CYS A 29 23.62 0.00 30.62
C CYS A 29 25.04 0.26 30.11
N TYR A 30 25.31 1.48 29.64
CA TYR A 30 26.63 1.95 29.28
C TYR A 30 26.80 3.40 29.70
N MET A 31 27.73 3.66 30.66
CA MET A 31 28.04 4.99 31.20
C MET A 31 26.81 5.72 31.81
N GLY A 32 25.69 5.01 32.06
CA GLY A 32 24.43 5.54 32.52
C GLY A 32 24.18 5.33 34.03
N GLN A 33 25.11 5.68 34.90
CA GLN A 33 24.96 5.46 36.35
C GLN A 33 23.82 6.31 36.94
N THR A 34 23.74 7.57 36.57
CA THR A 34 22.69 8.50 37.03
C THR A 34 21.30 8.10 36.53
N GLU A 35 21.23 7.75 35.27
CA GLU A 35 19.99 7.30 34.64
C GLU A 35 19.48 6.01 35.27
N LEU A 36 20.39 5.09 35.60
CA LEU A 36 20.10 3.85 36.30
C LEU A 36 19.53 4.07 37.71
N GLU A 37 20.03 5.05 38.44
CA GLU A 37 19.52 5.38 39.80
C GLU A 37 18.04 5.80 39.74
N LEU A 38 17.65 6.63 38.77
CA LEU A 38 16.26 7.03 38.57
C LEU A 38 15.39 5.86 38.09
N THR A 39 15.93 5.03 37.19
CA THR A 39 15.21 3.83 36.71
C THR A 39 14.98 2.82 37.83
N PHE A 40 15.95 2.67 38.76
CA PHE A 40 15.79 1.83 39.96
C PHE A 40 14.72 2.38 40.91
N ALA A 41 14.58 3.69 41.03
CA ALA A 41 13.49 4.30 41.80
C ALA A 41 12.12 3.97 41.25
N GLY A 42 11.95 4.03 39.91
CA GLY A 42 10.71 3.60 39.26
C GLY A 42 10.46 2.08 39.40
N LEU A 43 11.51 1.26 39.35
CA LEU A 43 11.39 -0.18 39.63
C LEU A 43 11.07 -0.48 41.09
N ALA A 44 11.55 0.29 42.03
CA ALA A 44 11.22 0.14 43.45
C ALA A 44 9.77 0.48 43.77
N SER A 45 9.13 1.28 42.90
CA SER A 45 7.71 1.69 43.04
C SER A 45 6.72 0.71 42.39
N GLN A 46 7.19 -0.42 41.81
CA GLN A 46 6.32 -1.32 41.09
C GLN A 46 5.23 -1.96 41.96
N THR A 47 4.01 -2.05 41.44
CA THR A 47 2.88 -2.76 42.07
C THR A 47 3.08 -4.28 42.06
N TYR A 48 3.95 -4.78 41.18
CA TYR A 48 4.29 -6.19 41.10
C TYR A 48 5.06 -6.64 42.36
N PRO A 49 4.75 -7.82 42.94
CA PRO A 49 5.39 -8.26 44.17
C PRO A 49 6.92 -8.36 44.04
N SER A 50 7.65 -7.65 44.89
CA SER A 50 9.09 -7.54 44.82
C SER A 50 9.84 -8.89 44.94
N HIS A 51 9.25 -9.89 45.62
CA HIS A 51 9.83 -11.23 45.75
C HIS A 51 9.69 -12.07 44.43
N LEU A 52 8.84 -11.63 43.47
CA LEU A 52 8.71 -12.21 42.14
C LEU A 52 9.49 -11.41 41.10
N LEU A 53 10.10 -10.28 41.48
CA LEU A 53 10.85 -9.37 40.61
C LEU A 53 12.34 -9.54 40.76
N GLU A 54 13.03 -9.79 39.68
CA GLU A 54 14.46 -9.79 39.54
C GLU A 54 14.88 -8.68 38.56
N VAL A 55 16.01 -8.03 38.83
CA VAL A 55 16.61 -7.05 37.91
C VAL A 55 18.01 -7.48 37.53
N VAL A 56 18.32 -7.62 36.28
CA VAL A 56 19.62 -7.94 35.74
C VAL A 56 20.15 -6.74 34.96
N VAL A 57 21.05 -5.99 35.57
CA VAL A 57 21.81 -4.91 34.89
C VAL A 57 22.95 -5.51 34.09
N VAL A 58 23.08 -5.17 32.83
CA VAL A 58 24.17 -5.61 31.98
C VAL A 58 25.04 -4.40 31.63
N ASP A 59 26.19 -4.32 32.26
CA ASP A 59 27.21 -3.29 32.01
C ASP A 59 27.97 -3.61 30.71
N ASP A 60 27.78 -2.79 29.68
CA ASP A 60 28.43 -2.91 28.36
C ASP A 60 29.86 -2.27 28.37
N GLY A 61 30.62 -2.51 29.44
CA GLY A 61 32.01 -2.05 29.53
C GLY A 61 32.14 -0.57 29.91
N SER A 62 31.36 -0.09 30.87
CA SER A 62 31.47 1.26 31.40
C SER A 62 32.77 1.51 32.14
N ALA A 63 33.25 2.75 32.13
CA ALA A 63 34.39 3.20 32.93
C ALA A 63 34.08 4.55 33.59
N PRO A 64 33.80 4.59 34.89
CA PRO A 64 33.88 3.50 35.88
C PRO A 64 32.77 2.43 35.66
N PRO A 65 32.97 1.19 36.17
CA PRO A 65 31.94 0.15 36.11
C PRO A 65 30.65 0.56 36.81
N ILE A 66 29.52 0.05 36.29
CA ILE A 66 28.18 0.31 36.86
C ILE A 66 28.10 -0.31 38.28
N VAL A 67 27.54 0.45 39.20
CA VAL A 67 27.27 0.04 40.58
C VAL A 67 25.77 0.01 40.83
N LEU A 68 25.27 -1.08 41.44
CA LEU A 68 23.83 -1.17 41.75
C LEU A 68 23.44 -0.17 42.81
N PRO A 69 22.35 0.57 42.65
CA PRO A 69 21.77 1.40 43.68
C PRO A 69 21.43 0.56 44.92
N ALA A 70 21.71 1.11 46.09
CA ALA A 70 21.44 0.42 47.36
C ALA A 70 19.95 0.48 47.74
N GLY A 71 19.49 -0.52 48.51
CA GLY A 71 18.14 -0.50 49.09
C GLY A 71 17.01 -0.95 48.17
N ALA A 72 17.31 -1.55 47.05
CA ALA A 72 16.25 -2.09 46.13
C ALA A 72 15.42 -3.18 46.88
N PRO A 73 14.08 -3.16 46.75
CA PRO A 73 13.20 -4.12 47.42
C PRO A 73 13.16 -5.48 46.73
N PHE A 74 13.80 -5.63 45.59
CA PHE A 74 13.86 -6.83 44.73
C PHE A 74 15.27 -7.36 44.60
N THR A 75 15.43 -8.56 44.10
CA THR A 75 16.75 -9.13 43.77
C THR A 75 17.37 -8.41 42.58
N ALA A 76 18.58 -7.87 42.73
CA ALA A 76 19.30 -7.20 41.64
C ALA A 76 20.71 -7.76 41.49
N THR A 77 21.15 -7.91 40.25
CA THR A 77 22.51 -8.35 39.90
C THR A 77 23.08 -7.48 38.78
N VAL A 78 24.40 -7.25 38.80
CA VAL A 78 25.10 -6.64 37.67
C VAL A 78 26.03 -7.66 37.04
N VAL A 79 25.96 -7.76 35.70
CA VAL A 79 26.88 -8.58 34.92
C VAL A 79 27.57 -7.70 33.90
N ALA A 80 28.88 -7.84 33.71
CA ALA A 80 29.64 -7.04 32.76
C ALA A 80 29.95 -7.85 31.50
N GLN A 81 29.94 -7.18 30.35
CA GLN A 81 30.52 -7.70 29.12
C GLN A 81 31.61 -6.77 28.59
N GLN A 82 32.51 -7.32 27.81
CA GLN A 82 33.50 -6.49 27.12
C GLN A 82 32.82 -5.70 26.01
N ARG A 83 33.06 -4.39 25.98
CA ARG A 83 32.55 -3.53 24.92
C ARG A 83 33.15 -3.88 23.57
N ASP A 84 32.32 -4.08 22.58
CA ASP A 84 32.70 -4.34 21.19
C ASP A 84 31.63 -3.69 20.26
N GLY A 85 31.85 -2.42 19.97
CA GLY A 85 30.88 -1.57 19.29
C GLY A 85 29.71 -1.22 20.20
N PHE A 86 28.50 -1.09 19.63
CA PHE A 86 27.27 -0.89 20.37
C PHE A 86 26.71 -2.25 20.79
N GLY A 87 26.94 -2.60 22.08
CA GLY A 87 26.75 -3.95 22.57
C GLY A 87 25.33 -4.35 22.96
N LEU A 88 24.29 -3.58 22.62
CA LEU A 88 22.92 -3.70 23.11
C LEU A 88 22.30 -5.09 22.87
N ALA A 89 22.41 -5.64 21.66
CA ALA A 89 21.90 -6.98 21.34
C ALA A 89 22.56 -8.07 22.22
N ARG A 90 23.88 -7.99 22.40
CA ARG A 90 24.64 -8.93 23.27
C ARG A 90 24.28 -8.74 24.73
N ALA A 91 24.10 -7.50 25.17
CA ALA A 91 23.70 -7.19 26.53
C ALA A 91 22.31 -7.78 26.86
N ARG A 92 21.34 -7.63 25.98
CA ARG A 92 20.01 -8.25 26.14
C ARG A 92 20.11 -9.77 26.19
N ASN A 93 20.92 -10.39 25.32
CA ASN A 93 21.14 -11.84 25.33
C ASN A 93 21.81 -12.30 26.63
N LEU A 94 22.85 -11.59 27.11
CA LEU A 94 23.54 -11.91 28.35
C LEU A 94 22.61 -11.76 29.56
N GLY A 95 21.81 -10.70 29.60
CA GLY A 95 20.79 -10.49 30.63
C GLY A 95 19.75 -11.61 30.63
N ALA A 96 19.22 -11.98 29.46
CA ALA A 96 18.28 -13.08 29.32
C ALA A 96 18.87 -14.45 29.74
N ALA A 97 20.14 -14.68 29.44
CA ALA A 97 20.84 -15.89 29.86
C ALA A 97 21.12 -15.97 31.39
N ARG A 98 21.13 -14.82 32.07
CA ARG A 98 21.29 -14.72 33.55
C ARG A 98 19.97 -14.66 34.28
N ALA A 99 18.91 -14.32 33.60
CA ALA A 99 17.56 -14.21 34.12
C ALA A 99 17.07 -15.54 34.70
N SER A 100 16.49 -15.48 35.91
CA SER A 100 15.81 -16.62 36.54
C SER A 100 14.28 -16.59 36.26
N GLY A 101 13.71 -15.42 35.96
CA GLY A 101 12.30 -15.22 35.76
C GLY A 101 11.76 -15.94 34.50
N GLU A 102 10.49 -16.33 34.56
CA GLU A 102 9.75 -16.93 33.43
C GLU A 102 9.50 -15.90 32.33
N ILE A 103 9.30 -14.64 32.72
CA ILE A 103 8.99 -13.51 31.86
C ILE A 103 10.19 -12.57 31.86
N LEU A 104 10.64 -12.14 30.69
CA LEU A 104 11.63 -11.11 30.49
C LEU A 104 10.92 -9.80 30.15
N VAL A 105 11.31 -8.72 30.80
CA VAL A 105 10.97 -7.35 30.41
C VAL A 105 12.27 -6.65 30.04
N PHE A 106 12.48 -6.34 28.78
CA PHE A 106 13.60 -5.51 28.34
C PHE A 106 13.23 -4.05 28.53
N LEU A 107 14.07 -3.33 29.25
CA LEU A 107 13.92 -1.90 29.51
C LEU A 107 15.31 -1.26 29.35
N ASP A 108 15.40 -0.10 28.69
CA ASP A 108 16.67 0.61 28.60
C ASP A 108 16.98 1.31 29.94
N CYS A 109 18.24 1.51 30.28
CA CYS A 109 18.64 2.01 31.61
C CYS A 109 18.25 3.48 31.89
N ASP A 110 17.86 4.20 30.85
CA ASP A 110 17.35 5.57 30.86
C ASP A 110 15.82 5.66 30.77
N MET A 111 15.14 4.54 31.02
CA MET A 111 13.67 4.42 30.94
C MET A 111 13.09 4.18 32.34
N ILE A 112 12.50 5.20 32.93
CA ILE A 112 11.90 5.11 34.27
C ILE A 112 10.49 4.54 34.16
N PRO A 113 10.21 3.33 34.70
CA PRO A 113 8.89 2.70 34.55
C PRO A 113 7.85 3.30 35.49
N GLU A 114 6.59 3.40 34.99
CA GLU A 114 5.41 3.65 35.82
C GLU A 114 5.14 2.47 36.77
N PRO A 115 4.49 2.68 37.92
CA PRO A 115 4.31 1.64 38.93
C PRO A 115 3.67 0.33 38.47
N GLN A 116 2.85 0.34 37.43
CA GLN A 116 2.19 -0.86 36.91
C GLN A 116 2.91 -1.51 35.72
N LEU A 117 4.04 -1.00 35.25
CA LEU A 117 4.67 -1.47 34.01
C LEU A 117 4.95 -2.98 34.03
N VAL A 118 5.52 -3.51 35.11
CA VAL A 118 5.86 -4.94 35.22
C VAL A 118 4.59 -5.79 35.23
N GLU A 119 3.58 -5.41 36.01
CA GLU A 119 2.29 -6.08 36.06
C GLU A 119 1.57 -6.04 34.71
N ALA A 120 1.60 -4.89 34.02
CA ALA A 120 1.02 -4.69 32.70
C ALA A 120 1.62 -5.65 31.67
N HIS A 121 2.93 -5.83 31.64
CA HIS A 121 3.56 -6.85 30.79
C HIS A 121 3.22 -8.26 31.25
N ALA A 122 3.38 -8.57 32.53
CA ALA A 122 3.29 -9.92 33.05
C ALA A 122 1.90 -10.55 32.86
N ARG A 123 0.82 -9.79 33.06
CA ARG A 123 -0.56 -10.29 32.98
C ARG A 123 -0.89 -11.01 31.68
N TRP A 124 -0.29 -10.60 30.57
CA TRP A 124 -0.48 -11.21 29.26
C TRP A 124 0.19 -12.56 29.13
N HIS A 125 1.40 -12.70 29.69
CA HIS A 125 2.21 -13.90 29.60
C HIS A 125 1.68 -15.08 30.44
N HIS A 126 0.66 -14.86 31.24
CA HIS A 126 -0.11 -15.93 31.88
C HIS A 126 -1.17 -16.55 30.98
N VAL A 127 -1.53 -15.87 29.84
CA VAL A 127 -2.59 -16.30 28.94
C VAL A 127 -2.04 -17.07 27.73
N ASP A 128 -0.89 -16.66 27.20
CA ASP A 128 -0.24 -17.35 26.07
C ASP A 128 1.29 -17.18 26.18
N ASP A 129 2.03 -18.23 25.84
CA ASP A 129 3.50 -18.29 25.98
C ASP A 129 4.27 -17.57 24.86
N ARG A 130 3.59 -17.19 23.77
CA ARG A 130 4.21 -16.65 22.55
C ARG A 130 3.80 -15.21 22.27
N LEU A 131 3.66 -14.43 23.31
CA LEU A 131 3.35 -13.01 23.18
C LEU A 131 4.62 -12.17 23.19
N LEU A 132 4.55 -11.07 22.47
CA LEU A 132 5.42 -9.91 22.61
C LEU A 132 4.53 -8.74 23.05
N THR A 133 4.66 -8.34 24.30
CA THR A 133 3.95 -7.18 24.83
C THR A 133 4.79 -5.93 24.58
N VAL A 134 4.25 -5.00 23.79
CA VAL A 134 4.92 -3.74 23.42
C VAL A 134 4.41 -2.64 24.32
N GLY A 135 5.28 -2.11 25.17
CA GLY A 135 4.98 -0.98 26.04
C GLY A 135 5.13 0.36 25.32
N PHE A 136 4.73 1.41 26.01
CA PHE A 136 4.72 2.77 25.49
C PHE A 136 5.77 3.62 26.20
N ARG A 137 6.21 4.69 25.51
CA ARG A 137 7.28 5.55 25.97
C ARG A 137 6.85 7.00 25.90
N HIS A 138 6.99 7.70 27.02
CA HIS A 138 6.95 9.15 27.11
C HIS A 138 8.35 9.72 27.30
N HIS A 139 8.51 11.01 27.11
CA HIS A 139 9.76 11.71 27.27
C HIS A 139 9.56 12.91 28.18
N ALA A 140 10.49 13.12 29.13
CA ALA A 140 10.50 14.29 30.00
C ALA A 140 11.93 14.71 30.35
N ASP A 141 12.06 15.95 30.78
CA ASP A 141 13.29 16.47 31.34
C ASP A 141 13.40 16.09 32.82
N PHE A 142 14.35 15.20 33.16
CA PHE A 142 14.62 14.75 34.53
C PHE A 142 15.81 15.48 35.16
N ASP A 143 16.39 16.50 34.54
CA ASP A 143 17.51 17.23 35.10
C ASP A 143 17.20 17.77 36.50
N GLY A 144 18.01 17.36 37.50
CA GLY A 144 17.86 17.76 38.89
C GLY A 144 16.77 17.01 39.66
N ILE A 145 16.07 16.03 39.06
CA ILE A 145 15.16 15.13 39.78
C ILE A 145 15.99 14.02 40.45
N THR A 146 15.67 13.69 41.70
CA THR A 146 16.34 12.64 42.47
C THR A 146 15.49 11.37 42.55
N ALA A 147 16.14 10.25 42.88
CA ALA A 147 15.46 8.98 43.11
C ALA A 147 14.42 9.05 44.24
N GLU A 148 14.74 9.83 45.31
CA GLU A 148 13.83 10.07 46.41
C GLU A 148 12.57 10.83 45.99
N GLU A 149 12.69 11.83 45.10
CA GLU A 149 11.55 12.57 44.57
C GLU A 149 10.61 11.69 43.75
N ILE A 150 11.14 10.81 42.89
CA ILE A 150 10.35 9.81 42.15
C ILE A 150 9.61 8.88 43.11
N GLY A 151 10.29 8.35 44.11
CA GLY A 151 9.70 7.49 45.14
C GLY A 151 8.63 8.21 45.98
N ALA A 152 8.86 9.45 46.34
CA ALA A 152 7.91 10.27 47.11
C ALA A 152 6.66 10.69 46.29
N ALA A 153 6.84 10.90 44.97
CA ALA A 153 5.76 11.19 44.04
C ALA A 153 4.90 9.97 43.72
N GLY A 154 5.39 8.76 44.01
CA GLY A 154 4.69 7.51 43.69
C GLY A 154 4.84 7.06 42.24
N GLY A 155 5.70 7.71 41.48
CA GLY A 155 6.02 7.38 40.11
C GLY A 155 6.61 8.52 39.28
N PRO A 156 7.19 8.26 38.10
CA PRO A 156 7.84 9.29 37.30
C PRO A 156 6.87 10.30 36.69
N ALA A 157 5.65 9.95 36.32
CA ALA A 157 4.69 10.88 35.75
C ALA A 157 4.40 12.06 36.67
N GLU A 158 4.17 11.81 37.96
CA GLU A 158 3.89 12.85 38.95
C GLU A 158 5.15 13.71 39.24
N ALA A 159 6.33 13.11 39.18
CA ALA A 159 7.61 13.79 39.39
C ALA A 159 7.96 14.79 38.28
N VAL A 160 7.46 14.57 37.04
CA VAL A 160 7.81 15.39 35.87
C VAL A 160 6.65 16.25 35.35
N ILE A 161 5.60 16.50 36.11
CA ILE A 161 4.49 17.37 35.71
C ILE A 161 5.01 18.73 35.23
N GLY A 162 4.67 19.08 33.97
CA GLY A 162 5.11 20.31 33.33
C GLY A 162 6.54 20.29 32.78
N ARG A 163 7.19 19.15 32.78
CA ARG A 163 8.54 18.93 32.20
C ARG A 163 8.51 17.95 31.02
N GLU A 164 7.31 17.59 30.55
CA GLU A 164 7.11 16.67 29.43
C GLU A 164 7.66 17.29 28.13
N VAL A 165 8.36 16.48 27.36
CA VAL A 165 8.84 16.86 26.04
C VAL A 165 8.20 16.02 24.96
N THR A 166 8.25 16.48 23.71
CA THR A 166 7.59 15.80 22.60
C THR A 166 8.18 14.38 22.44
N SER A 167 7.32 13.38 22.59
CA SER A 167 7.65 11.98 22.35
C SER A 167 7.64 11.67 20.86
N PRO A 168 8.47 10.73 20.38
CA PRO A 168 8.42 10.28 19.00
C PRO A 168 7.09 9.62 18.64
N GLU A 169 6.41 10.12 17.62
CA GLU A 169 5.06 9.67 17.22
C GLU A 169 5.06 8.34 16.42
N TRP A 170 6.22 7.76 16.09
CA TRP A 170 6.29 6.64 15.16
C TRP A 170 5.57 5.37 15.64
N ILE A 171 5.56 5.10 16.97
CA ILE A 171 4.83 3.96 17.55
C ILE A 171 3.32 4.19 17.38
N GLU A 172 2.82 5.36 17.78
CA GLU A 172 1.40 5.71 17.66
C GLU A 172 0.94 5.76 16.19
N PHE A 173 1.81 6.23 15.30
CA PHE A 173 1.55 6.15 13.85
C PHE A 173 1.34 4.70 13.40
N HIS A 174 2.22 3.78 13.81
CA HIS A 174 2.07 2.36 13.47
C HIS A 174 0.87 1.72 14.15
N MET A 175 0.57 2.04 15.40
CA MET A 175 -0.62 1.57 16.11
C MET A 175 -1.90 2.00 15.40
N THR A 176 -1.97 3.26 15.01
CA THR A 176 -3.11 3.82 14.26
C THR A 176 -3.26 3.13 12.89
N ARG A 177 -2.18 3.08 12.09
CA ARG A 177 -2.17 2.45 10.78
C ARG A 177 -2.61 0.98 10.80
N THR A 178 -2.21 0.25 11.84
CA THR A 178 -2.46 -1.18 11.98
C THR A 178 -3.68 -1.51 12.84
N HIS A 179 -4.50 -0.54 13.18
CA HIS A 179 -5.66 -0.69 14.07
C HIS A 179 -5.28 -1.36 15.40
N ASN A 180 -4.28 -0.83 16.09
CA ASN A 180 -3.67 -1.43 17.27
C ASN A 180 -3.21 -2.88 17.02
N LEU A 181 -2.41 -3.07 15.96
CA LEU A 181 -1.80 -4.35 15.57
C LEU A 181 -2.79 -5.46 15.20
N THR A 182 -4.04 -5.14 14.89
CA THR A 182 -5.06 -6.13 14.53
C THR A 182 -5.32 -6.23 13.04
N SER A 183 -4.60 -5.45 12.20
CA SER A 183 -4.70 -5.54 10.75
C SER A 183 -4.04 -6.82 10.20
N ALA A 184 -4.30 -7.12 8.93
CA ALA A 184 -3.66 -8.24 8.23
C ALA A 184 -2.25 -7.90 7.69
N ASP A 185 -1.71 -6.74 8.06
CA ASP A 185 -0.40 -6.28 7.61
C ASP A 185 0.72 -7.25 8.00
N THR A 186 1.74 -7.34 7.15
CA THR A 186 2.88 -8.24 7.34
C THR A 186 4.00 -7.62 8.17
N ASP A 187 3.92 -6.33 8.44
CA ASP A 187 4.95 -5.55 9.12
C ASP A 187 4.57 -5.06 10.52
N LEU A 188 3.62 -5.75 11.18
CA LEU A 188 3.22 -5.43 12.56
C LEU A 188 4.38 -5.42 13.54
N PHE A 189 5.41 -6.23 13.30
CA PHE A 189 6.62 -6.34 14.13
C PHE A 189 7.45 -5.05 14.24
N ARG A 190 7.18 -4.04 13.41
CA ARG A 190 7.91 -2.76 13.44
C ARG A 190 7.83 -2.02 14.77
N VAL A 191 6.82 -2.29 15.55
CA VAL A 191 6.64 -1.68 16.88
C VAL A 191 7.42 -2.38 17.98
N ALA A 192 8.05 -3.52 17.73
CA ALA A 192 8.89 -4.18 18.69
C ALA A 192 10.10 -3.27 19.00
N SER A 193 10.10 -2.68 20.19
CA SER A 193 11.16 -1.81 20.69
C SER A 193 11.76 -2.41 21.94
N GLY A 194 13.03 -2.73 21.88
CA GLY A 194 13.74 -3.36 22.98
C GLY A 194 13.90 -2.50 24.23
N GLY A 195 13.53 -1.22 24.18
CA GLY A 195 13.54 -0.32 25.32
C GLY A 195 12.31 -0.44 26.23
N ASN A 196 11.24 -1.16 25.80
CA ASN A 196 10.09 -1.49 26.63
C ASN A 196 9.31 -2.64 25.99
N LEU A 197 9.77 -3.89 26.21
CA LEU A 197 9.25 -5.09 25.56
C LEU A 197 9.19 -6.27 26.54
N GLY A 198 8.02 -6.89 26.66
CA GLY A 198 7.86 -8.11 27.45
C GLY A 198 7.77 -9.36 26.57
N VAL A 199 8.39 -10.45 27.00
CA VAL A 199 8.38 -11.75 26.31
C VAL A 199 8.63 -12.90 27.28
N ARG A 200 8.07 -14.07 27.07
CA ARG A 200 8.43 -15.28 27.80
C ARG A 200 9.89 -15.65 27.50
N ARG A 201 10.68 -16.00 28.55
CA ARG A 201 12.10 -16.37 28.44
C ARG A 201 12.31 -17.55 27.49
N GLU A 202 11.47 -18.56 27.57
CA GLU A 202 11.53 -19.73 26.68
C GLU A 202 11.28 -19.34 25.22
N PHE A 203 10.30 -18.46 24.98
CA PHE A 203 10.00 -18.00 23.63
C PHE A 203 11.14 -17.14 23.06
N PHE A 204 11.74 -16.26 23.87
CA PHE A 204 12.94 -15.49 23.49
C PHE A 204 14.08 -16.40 23.02
N HIS A 205 14.36 -17.47 23.78
CA HIS A 205 15.41 -18.43 23.42
C HIS A 205 15.04 -19.29 22.22
N ALA A 206 13.77 -19.72 22.10
CA ALA A 206 13.28 -20.51 20.95
C ALA A 206 13.43 -19.73 19.62
N VAL A 207 13.24 -18.41 19.66
CA VAL A 207 13.44 -17.53 18.50
C VAL A 207 14.92 -17.29 18.21
N GLY A 208 15.83 -17.59 19.17
CA GLY A 208 17.28 -17.43 19.08
C GLY A 208 17.83 -16.12 19.65
N GLY A 209 17.05 -15.41 20.47
CA GLY A 209 17.45 -14.13 21.08
C GLY A 209 17.67 -13.00 20.07
N CYS A 210 18.37 -11.93 20.48
CA CYS A 210 18.77 -10.84 19.59
C CYS A 210 19.99 -11.26 18.75
N ASP A 211 20.07 -10.81 17.50
CA ASP A 211 21.25 -11.07 16.66
C ASP A 211 22.47 -10.28 17.16
N ALA A 212 23.40 -10.99 17.80
CA ALA A 212 24.63 -10.42 18.39
C ALA A 212 25.58 -9.80 17.34
N SER A 213 25.33 -9.95 16.06
CA SER A 213 26.12 -9.32 15.00
C SER A 213 25.77 -7.83 14.79
N PHE A 214 24.72 -7.31 15.43
CA PHE A 214 24.44 -5.88 15.50
C PHE A 214 25.42 -5.21 16.47
N ARG A 215 26.32 -4.40 15.93
CA ARG A 215 27.40 -3.70 16.66
C ARG A 215 27.34 -2.19 16.52
N GLN A 216 26.29 -1.69 15.92
CA GLN A 216 25.96 -0.28 15.79
C GLN A 216 24.55 -0.04 16.32
N TRP A 217 24.22 1.21 16.63
CA TRP A 217 22.93 1.57 17.16
C TRP A 217 21.78 1.30 16.16
N GLY A 218 20.76 0.59 16.63
CA GLY A 218 19.44 0.45 16.01
C GLY A 218 19.26 -0.77 15.10
N GLY A 219 18.04 -1.30 15.12
CA GLY A 219 17.55 -2.35 14.23
C GLY A 219 17.63 -3.78 14.79
N GLU A 220 18.29 -4.03 15.91
CA GLU A 220 18.40 -5.36 16.53
C GLU A 220 17.08 -5.83 17.14
N ASP A 221 16.29 -4.89 17.68
CA ASP A 221 14.98 -5.11 18.25
C ASP A 221 13.92 -5.36 17.15
N LEU A 222 13.98 -4.59 16.09
CA LEU A 222 13.12 -4.77 14.92
C LEU A 222 13.40 -6.13 14.24
N GLU A 223 14.67 -6.54 14.12
CA GLU A 223 15.07 -7.82 13.57
C GLU A 223 14.57 -8.98 14.46
N PHE A 224 14.75 -8.86 15.78
CA PHE A 224 14.18 -9.81 16.73
C PHE A 224 12.65 -9.88 16.62
N GLY A 225 11.98 -8.73 16.57
CA GLY A 225 10.53 -8.65 16.39
C GLY A 225 10.05 -9.35 15.12
N PHE A 226 10.78 -9.20 14.00
CA PHE A 226 10.49 -9.90 12.75
C PHE A 226 10.58 -11.42 12.92
N ARG A 227 11.68 -11.93 13.53
CA ARG A 227 11.84 -13.37 13.76
C ARG A 227 10.77 -13.91 14.70
N ALA A 228 10.50 -13.24 15.80
CA ALA A 228 9.48 -13.65 16.75
C ALA A 228 8.08 -13.67 16.11
N PHE A 229 7.74 -12.66 15.29
CA PHE A 229 6.49 -12.60 14.55
C PHE A 229 6.34 -13.74 13.53
N ASN A 230 7.41 -14.05 12.77
CA ASN A 230 7.42 -15.17 11.83
C ASN A 230 7.42 -16.53 12.53
N TRP A 231 7.94 -16.61 13.76
CA TRP A 231 7.88 -17.81 14.61
C TRP A 231 6.46 -18.10 15.13
N GLY A 232 5.51 -17.25 14.78
CA GLY A 232 4.11 -17.36 15.20
C GLY A 232 3.75 -16.54 16.43
N GLY A 233 4.63 -15.65 16.86
CA GLY A 233 4.40 -14.73 17.97
C GLY A 233 3.24 -13.77 17.71
N VAL A 234 2.60 -13.33 18.78
CA VAL A 234 1.50 -12.36 18.78
C VAL A 234 1.96 -11.08 19.43
N LEU A 235 1.83 -9.99 18.73
CA LEU A 235 2.16 -8.64 19.21
C LEU A 235 0.95 -8.06 19.94
N VAL A 236 1.16 -7.65 21.18
CA VAL A 236 0.16 -7.04 22.05
C VAL A 236 0.56 -5.61 22.38
N PRO A 237 -0.21 -4.59 21.99
CA PRO A 237 0.05 -3.20 22.42
C PRO A 237 -0.44 -3.04 23.86
N GLU A 238 0.45 -3.04 24.83
CA GLU A 238 0.09 -2.88 26.24
C GLU A 238 0.26 -1.41 26.65
N ARG A 239 -0.85 -0.69 26.68
CA ARG A 239 -0.86 0.76 26.92
C ARG A 239 -0.62 1.16 28.38
N GLU A 240 -0.80 0.24 29.32
CA GLU A 240 -0.50 0.46 30.73
C GLU A 240 0.97 0.19 31.07
N ALA A 241 1.73 -0.45 30.16
CA ALA A 241 3.16 -0.61 30.31
C ALA A 241 3.90 0.65 29.85
N VAL A 242 3.83 1.70 30.64
CA VAL A 242 4.41 3.01 30.31
C VAL A 242 5.75 3.19 31.01
N ALA A 243 6.73 3.71 30.27
CA ALA A 243 8.01 4.17 30.82
C ALA A 243 8.38 5.55 30.28
N TRP A 244 9.14 6.32 31.10
CA TRP A 244 9.56 7.67 30.77
C TRP A 244 11.03 7.71 30.41
N HIS A 245 11.33 8.07 29.17
CA HIS A 245 12.70 8.29 28.72
C HIS A 245 13.26 9.59 29.29
N GLN A 246 14.45 9.53 29.85
CA GLN A 246 15.14 10.67 30.42
C GLN A 246 15.70 11.58 29.33
N GLY A 247 15.13 12.78 29.25
CA GLY A 247 15.52 13.78 28.25
C GLY A 247 14.73 13.73 26.92
N ALA A 248 14.93 14.76 26.15
CA ALA A 248 14.38 14.84 24.79
C ALA A 248 15.10 13.82 23.90
N GLY A 249 14.35 13.11 23.08
CA GLY A 249 14.94 12.33 22.01
C GLY A 249 15.78 13.25 21.12
N ALA A 250 17.11 13.19 21.25
CA ALA A 250 18.02 14.01 20.46
C ALA A 250 17.84 13.70 18.97
N ALA A 251 17.88 14.74 18.11
CA ALA A 251 17.96 14.51 16.67
C ALA A 251 19.25 13.74 16.39
N PRO A 252 19.19 12.63 15.60
CA PRO A 252 20.37 11.82 15.36
C PRO A 252 21.50 12.66 14.75
N ASP A 253 22.68 12.51 15.30
CA ASP A 253 23.88 13.17 14.78
C ASP A 253 24.33 12.59 13.42
N PRO A 254 25.31 13.18 12.73
CA PRO A 254 25.76 12.63 11.44
C PRO A 254 26.30 11.21 11.52
N ALA A 255 26.94 10.80 12.64
CA ALA A 255 27.45 9.45 12.82
C ALA A 255 26.30 8.45 13.05
N GLU A 256 25.30 8.81 13.82
CA GLU A 256 24.08 8.02 14.00
C GLU A 256 23.29 7.87 12.68
N LYS A 257 23.19 8.92 11.86
CA LYS A 257 22.59 8.83 10.52
C LYS A 257 23.35 7.87 9.62
N ALA A 258 24.69 7.89 9.65
CA ALA A 258 25.51 6.95 8.89
C ALA A 258 25.28 5.52 9.39
N SER A 259 25.24 5.32 10.71
CA SER A 259 24.90 4.04 11.32
C SER A 259 23.53 3.52 10.87
N GLN A 260 22.49 4.37 10.86
CA GLN A 260 21.16 4.00 10.39
C GLN A 260 21.15 3.51 8.92
N VAL A 261 21.97 4.11 8.05
CA VAL A 261 22.09 3.67 6.66
C VAL A 261 22.70 2.27 6.59
N GLU A 262 23.78 2.02 7.36
CA GLU A 262 24.41 0.69 7.41
C GLU A 262 23.47 -0.36 7.98
N GLN A 263 22.74 -0.04 9.04
CA GLN A 263 21.72 -0.93 9.62
C GLN A 263 20.60 -1.25 8.62
N ARG A 264 20.17 -0.30 7.81
CA ARG A 264 19.19 -0.58 6.73
C ARG A 264 19.71 -1.59 5.72
N HIS A 265 20.99 -1.53 5.36
CA HIS A 265 21.61 -2.54 4.50
C HIS A 265 21.60 -3.92 5.16
N LYS A 266 21.97 -4.00 6.42
CA LYS A 266 21.95 -5.25 7.19
C LYS A 266 20.53 -5.81 7.32
N LEU A 267 19.57 -4.98 7.74
CA LEU A 267 18.17 -5.38 7.84
C LEU A 267 17.61 -5.86 6.49
N SER A 268 18.07 -5.30 5.37
CA SER A 268 17.63 -5.79 4.06
C SER A 268 18.01 -7.25 3.78
N HIS A 269 19.05 -7.78 4.42
CA HIS A 269 19.44 -9.18 4.29
C HIS A 269 18.71 -10.12 5.27
N LEU A 270 18.29 -9.59 6.42
CA LEU A 270 17.73 -10.38 7.52
C LEU A 270 16.20 -10.33 7.59
N VAL A 271 15.60 -9.17 7.27
CA VAL A 271 14.15 -8.95 7.37
C VAL A 271 13.50 -9.19 6.02
N ALA A 272 12.82 -10.31 5.90
CA ALA A 272 12.12 -10.72 4.67
C ALA A 272 10.77 -9.99 4.51
N GLU A 273 10.83 -8.65 4.40
CA GLU A 273 9.68 -7.78 4.18
C GLU A 273 9.96 -6.79 3.05
N ARG A 274 8.99 -6.61 2.15
CA ARG A 274 9.13 -5.82 0.91
C ARG A 274 9.55 -4.36 1.14
N THR A 275 9.20 -3.79 2.27
CA THR A 275 9.56 -2.40 2.62
C THR A 275 11.04 -2.24 3.01
N PHE A 276 11.72 -3.34 3.37
CA PHE A 276 13.16 -3.32 3.69
C PHE A 276 14.05 -3.63 2.50
N ARG A 277 13.51 -4.33 1.48
CA ARG A 277 14.30 -4.77 0.33
C ARG A 277 13.44 -4.96 -0.91
N ARG A 278 14.06 -4.95 -2.08
CA ARG A 278 13.42 -5.22 -3.36
C ARG A 278 14.00 -6.49 -3.99
N SER A 279 13.12 -7.35 -4.52
CA SER A 279 13.54 -8.44 -5.39
C SER A 279 14.17 -7.86 -6.66
N THR A 280 15.39 -8.27 -6.97
CA THR A 280 16.17 -7.78 -8.12
C THR A 280 16.87 -8.96 -8.79
N PRO A 281 16.97 -9.01 -10.14
CA PRO A 281 17.68 -10.08 -10.82
C PRO A 281 19.09 -10.29 -10.28
N GLY A 282 19.45 -11.54 -10.01
CA GLY A 282 20.78 -11.93 -9.55
C GLY A 282 21.12 -11.55 -8.09
N ARG A 283 20.21 -10.95 -7.35
CA ARG A 283 20.40 -10.63 -5.93
C ARG A 283 19.76 -11.67 -5.04
N SER A 284 20.52 -12.24 -4.13
CA SER A 284 20.04 -13.10 -3.05
C SER A 284 20.18 -12.41 -1.70
N PHE A 285 19.41 -12.85 -0.72
CA PHE A 285 19.43 -12.35 0.65
C PHE A 285 19.69 -13.50 1.61
N GLN A 286 20.26 -13.20 2.75
CA GLN A 286 20.56 -14.21 3.76
C GLN A 286 19.29 -14.94 4.24
N VAL A 287 18.22 -14.21 4.45
CA VAL A 287 16.89 -14.77 4.72
C VAL A 287 16.03 -14.55 3.46
N PRO A 288 15.67 -15.58 2.70
CA PRO A 288 14.84 -15.41 1.49
C PRO A 288 13.40 -14.98 1.83
N PHE A 289 12.74 -14.29 0.90
CA PHE A 289 11.32 -13.95 1.07
C PHE A 289 10.43 -15.18 0.86
N VAL A 290 10.70 -15.96 -0.19
CA VAL A 290 9.97 -17.19 -0.51
C VAL A 290 10.93 -18.38 -0.44
N THR A 291 10.52 -19.44 0.24
CA THR A 291 11.14 -20.75 0.05
C THR A 291 10.18 -21.66 -0.71
N VAL A 292 10.72 -22.40 -1.69
CA VAL A 292 9.97 -23.30 -2.56
C VAL A 292 10.43 -24.74 -2.31
N ALA A 293 9.54 -25.58 -1.82
CA ALA A 293 9.84 -27.00 -1.63
C ALA A 293 9.62 -27.78 -2.93
N VAL A 294 10.67 -28.47 -3.37
CA VAL A 294 10.68 -29.42 -4.48
C VAL A 294 11.03 -30.79 -3.95
N ASN A 295 10.08 -31.73 -4.07
CA ASN A 295 10.28 -33.12 -3.64
C ASN A 295 10.58 -33.99 -4.86
N SER A 296 11.82 -34.48 -4.95
CA SER A 296 12.28 -35.31 -6.07
C SER A 296 12.06 -36.83 -5.88
N SER A 297 11.40 -37.26 -4.78
CA SER A 297 11.31 -38.69 -4.44
C SER A 297 10.74 -39.59 -5.54
N GLU A 298 9.87 -39.07 -6.39
CA GLU A 298 9.19 -39.77 -7.46
C GLU A 298 9.52 -39.18 -8.85
N LEU A 299 10.54 -38.34 -8.94
CA LEU A 299 10.92 -37.64 -10.15
C LEU A 299 12.20 -38.22 -10.70
N THR A 300 12.33 -38.29 -12.04
CA THR A 300 13.61 -38.45 -12.72
C THR A 300 14.46 -37.19 -12.59
N PHE A 301 15.74 -37.29 -12.94
CA PHE A 301 16.61 -36.10 -12.98
C PHE A 301 16.03 -34.98 -13.83
N ASP A 302 15.56 -35.29 -15.05
CA ASP A 302 15.03 -34.31 -15.98
C ASP A 302 13.75 -33.64 -15.43
N GLU A 303 12.84 -34.41 -14.82
CA GLU A 303 11.63 -33.87 -14.20
C GLU A 303 11.92 -32.96 -12.99
N ALA A 304 12.87 -33.39 -12.13
CA ALA A 304 13.31 -32.56 -11.01
C ALA A 304 14.02 -31.29 -11.48
N ALA A 305 14.86 -31.41 -12.51
CA ALA A 305 15.56 -30.26 -13.11
C ALA A 305 14.56 -29.26 -13.70
N GLU A 306 13.55 -29.71 -14.45
CA GLU A 306 12.50 -28.85 -15.01
C GLU A 306 11.73 -28.08 -13.91
N GLN A 307 11.45 -28.72 -12.77
CA GLN A 307 10.82 -28.02 -11.63
C GLN A 307 11.74 -26.97 -11.02
N VAL A 308 12.98 -27.34 -10.72
CA VAL A 308 13.96 -26.42 -10.12
C VAL A 308 14.25 -25.23 -11.03
N GLU A 309 14.52 -25.49 -12.31
CA GLU A 309 14.77 -24.46 -13.32
C GLU A 309 13.54 -23.56 -13.53
N GLY A 310 12.32 -24.11 -13.50
CA GLY A 310 11.10 -23.31 -13.56
C GLY A 310 10.97 -22.34 -12.39
N VAL A 311 11.38 -22.76 -11.18
CA VAL A 311 11.42 -21.88 -10.01
C VAL A 311 12.52 -20.83 -10.13
N LEU A 312 13.73 -21.23 -10.52
CA LEU A 312 14.89 -20.34 -10.66
C LEU A 312 14.72 -19.30 -11.78
N ALA A 313 13.92 -19.62 -12.80
CA ALA A 313 13.53 -18.71 -13.88
C ALA A 313 12.44 -17.73 -13.50
N SER A 314 11.97 -17.73 -12.25
CA SER A 314 10.95 -16.80 -11.78
C SER A 314 11.37 -15.34 -11.93
N ALA A 315 10.43 -14.48 -12.35
CA ALA A 315 10.60 -13.03 -12.32
C ALA A 315 10.65 -12.46 -10.88
N PHE A 316 10.23 -13.25 -9.89
CA PHE A 316 10.43 -12.94 -8.49
C PHE A 316 11.72 -13.61 -8.01
N HIS A 317 12.77 -12.82 -7.76
CA HIS A 317 14.13 -13.33 -7.54
C HIS A 317 14.51 -13.55 -6.06
N ASP A 318 13.73 -13.02 -5.11
CA ASP A 318 13.98 -13.18 -3.67
C ASP A 318 13.42 -14.50 -3.16
N LEU A 319 14.03 -15.59 -3.61
CA LEU A 319 13.59 -16.94 -3.33
C LEU A 319 14.77 -17.91 -3.11
N MET A 320 14.46 -19.02 -2.46
CA MET A 320 15.35 -20.17 -2.30
C MET A 320 14.56 -21.45 -2.57
N VAL A 321 15.17 -22.38 -3.30
CA VAL A 321 14.63 -23.71 -3.54
C VAL A 321 15.15 -24.68 -2.49
N GLY A 322 14.28 -25.38 -1.80
CA GLY A 322 14.63 -26.55 -1.01
C GLY A 322 14.38 -27.82 -1.83
N LEU A 323 15.46 -28.41 -2.29
CA LEU A 323 15.40 -29.67 -3.06
C LEU A 323 15.61 -30.84 -2.12
N TRP A 324 14.54 -31.60 -1.89
CA TRP A 324 14.67 -32.85 -1.16
C TRP A 324 14.96 -34.00 -2.12
N VAL A 325 16.14 -34.63 -1.93
CA VAL A 325 16.60 -35.79 -2.66
C VAL A 325 16.79 -36.94 -1.68
N PRO A 326 15.93 -37.97 -1.70
CA PRO A 326 16.08 -39.15 -0.81
C PRO A 326 17.46 -39.83 -0.95
N GLU A 327 17.97 -40.41 0.17
CA GLU A 327 19.27 -41.09 0.16
C GLU A 327 19.38 -42.20 -0.88
N ARG A 328 18.27 -42.91 -1.14
CA ARG A 328 18.22 -44.02 -2.12
C ARG A 328 17.75 -43.57 -3.51
N HIS A 329 17.70 -42.26 -3.78
CA HIS A 329 17.29 -41.76 -5.10
C HIS A 329 18.34 -42.19 -6.17
N PRO A 330 17.91 -42.84 -7.28
CA PRO A 330 18.85 -43.39 -8.25
C PRO A 330 19.77 -42.33 -8.88
N GLU A 331 19.28 -41.11 -9.04
CA GLU A 331 19.98 -39.99 -9.69
C GLU A 331 20.46 -38.91 -8.69
N ARG A 332 20.57 -39.26 -7.41
CA ARG A 332 21.00 -38.37 -6.33
C ARG A 332 22.31 -37.63 -6.65
N VAL A 333 23.31 -38.36 -7.05
CA VAL A 333 24.63 -37.81 -7.36
C VAL A 333 24.59 -36.77 -8.48
N GLN A 334 23.69 -36.94 -9.45
CA GLN A 334 23.53 -36.02 -10.56
C GLN A 334 22.83 -34.73 -10.10
N LEU A 335 21.74 -34.83 -9.31
CA LEU A 335 21.04 -33.71 -8.75
C LEU A 335 21.92 -32.89 -7.80
N GLU A 336 22.68 -33.55 -6.92
CA GLU A 336 23.61 -32.88 -6.01
C GLU A 336 24.75 -32.16 -6.77
N ARG A 337 25.26 -32.75 -7.84
CA ARG A 337 26.28 -32.10 -8.70
C ARG A 337 25.71 -30.89 -9.44
N GLN A 338 24.49 -31.00 -9.94
CA GLN A 338 23.85 -29.94 -10.71
C GLN A 338 23.52 -28.71 -9.82
N TYR A 339 22.99 -28.97 -8.65
CA TYR A 339 22.39 -27.91 -7.83
C TYR A 339 23.12 -27.60 -6.53
N GLY A 340 23.97 -28.50 -6.06
CA GLY A 340 24.62 -28.38 -4.75
C GLY A 340 25.57 -27.17 -4.60
N SER A 341 25.98 -26.55 -5.71
CA SER A 341 26.79 -25.31 -5.70
C SER A 341 25.99 -24.03 -5.98
N ASP A 342 24.72 -24.13 -6.34
CA ASP A 342 23.87 -22.93 -6.50
C ASP A 342 23.39 -22.44 -5.12
N HIS A 343 23.81 -21.25 -4.74
CA HIS A 343 23.46 -20.65 -3.45
C HIS A 343 21.95 -20.39 -3.25
N ARG A 344 21.16 -20.50 -4.30
CA ARG A 344 19.70 -20.40 -4.26
C ARG A 344 19.02 -21.75 -4.05
N VAL A 345 19.78 -22.86 -4.07
CA VAL A 345 19.27 -24.22 -3.89
C VAL A 345 19.87 -24.81 -2.61
N LEU A 346 19.02 -25.18 -1.69
CA LEU A 346 19.36 -25.88 -0.46
C LEU A 346 18.90 -27.32 -0.56
N LEU A 347 19.82 -28.28 -0.37
CA LEU A 347 19.45 -29.68 -0.26
C LEU A 347 18.79 -29.91 1.12
N SER A 348 17.49 -29.87 1.21
CA SER A 348 16.74 -29.87 2.45
C SER A 348 15.48 -30.70 2.36
N ARG A 349 15.17 -31.43 3.44
CA ARG A 349 13.90 -32.12 3.64
C ARG A 349 12.87 -31.22 4.35
N ASP A 350 13.33 -30.34 5.22
CA ASP A 350 12.48 -29.49 6.07
C ASP A 350 12.93 -28.03 6.03
N LEU A 351 12.43 -27.33 5.02
CA LEU A 351 12.69 -25.89 4.89
C LEU A 351 12.15 -25.04 6.05
N LEU A 352 11.17 -25.54 6.79
CA LEU A 352 10.66 -24.81 7.95
C LEU A 352 11.66 -24.83 9.10
N ALA A 353 12.44 -25.91 9.23
CA ALA A 353 13.53 -26.02 10.19
C ALA A 353 14.80 -25.32 9.70
N ASP A 354 15.22 -25.59 8.45
CA ASP A 354 16.53 -25.15 7.93
C ASP A 354 16.56 -23.66 7.55
N VAL A 355 15.41 -23.09 7.15
CA VAL A 355 15.26 -21.66 6.79
C VAL A 355 14.08 -21.07 7.57
N PRO A 356 14.14 -21.01 8.90
CA PRO A 356 12.99 -20.77 9.76
C PRO A 356 12.33 -19.40 9.58
N HIS A 357 13.06 -18.40 9.08
CA HIS A 357 12.64 -17.01 9.04
C HIS A 357 12.22 -16.49 7.67
N ALA A 358 12.20 -17.31 6.61
CA ALA A 358 11.59 -16.92 5.35
C ALA A 358 10.12 -16.49 5.56
N ALA A 359 9.68 -15.44 4.85
CA ALA A 359 8.33 -14.89 5.07
C ALA A 359 7.21 -15.80 4.56
N VAL A 360 7.48 -16.53 3.47
CA VAL A 360 6.48 -17.31 2.72
C VAL A 360 7.03 -18.68 2.36
N ARG A 361 6.17 -19.69 2.44
CA ARG A 361 6.44 -21.08 2.01
C ARG A 361 5.58 -21.41 0.81
N LEU A 362 6.19 -22.04 -0.18
CA LEU A 362 5.53 -22.56 -1.38
C LEU A 362 5.84 -24.04 -1.51
N GLU A 363 4.82 -24.87 -1.60
CA GLU A 363 4.92 -26.26 -2.02
C GLU A 363 4.33 -26.44 -3.41
N ILE A 364 5.06 -27.14 -4.26
CA ILE A 364 4.62 -27.51 -5.60
C ILE A 364 4.57 -29.04 -5.72
N PRO A 365 3.48 -29.61 -6.24
CA PRO A 365 3.39 -31.03 -6.42
C PRO A 365 4.37 -31.52 -7.49
N PRO A 366 4.69 -32.83 -7.53
CA PRO A 366 5.53 -33.41 -8.57
C PRO A 366 5.05 -33.11 -9.99
N ARG A 367 5.98 -32.95 -10.93
CA ARG A 367 5.72 -32.74 -12.36
C ARG A 367 4.99 -31.43 -12.71
N VAL A 368 4.98 -30.44 -11.79
CA VAL A 368 4.43 -29.12 -12.04
C VAL A 368 5.55 -28.13 -12.26
N ARG A 369 5.58 -27.48 -13.40
CA ARG A 369 6.52 -26.39 -13.73
C ARG A 369 5.85 -25.04 -13.54
N LEU A 370 6.51 -24.16 -12.80
CA LEU A 370 6.06 -22.77 -12.64
C LEU A 370 6.51 -21.93 -13.86
N SER A 371 5.63 -21.01 -14.29
CA SER A 371 6.02 -19.96 -15.24
C SER A 371 6.80 -18.87 -14.53
N PRO A 372 7.55 -18.00 -15.22
CA PRO A 372 8.25 -16.89 -14.61
C PRO A 372 7.38 -15.97 -13.76
N THR A 373 6.08 -15.87 -14.03
CA THR A 373 5.14 -14.99 -13.34
C THR A 373 4.33 -15.67 -12.23
N SER A 374 4.40 -17.00 -12.11
CA SER A 374 3.58 -17.79 -11.18
C SER A 374 3.77 -17.37 -9.73
N ILE A 375 5.01 -17.29 -9.24
CA ILE A 375 5.30 -16.91 -7.83
C ILE A 375 4.78 -15.51 -7.54
N GLY A 376 4.95 -14.56 -8.45
CA GLY A 376 4.41 -13.21 -8.30
C GLY A 376 2.88 -13.19 -8.23
N SER A 377 2.20 -14.02 -8.99
CA SER A 377 0.73 -14.14 -8.97
C SER A 377 0.22 -14.79 -7.69
N LEU A 378 0.89 -15.85 -7.22
CA LEU A 378 0.57 -16.49 -5.94
C LEU A 378 0.78 -15.53 -4.76
N LEU A 379 1.85 -14.72 -4.76
CA LEU A 379 2.10 -13.70 -3.74
C LEU A 379 1.02 -12.62 -3.72
N ARG A 380 0.50 -12.19 -4.88
CA ARG A 380 -0.67 -11.31 -4.94
C ARG A 380 -1.93 -12.00 -4.41
N GLY A 381 -2.08 -13.29 -4.69
CA GLY A 381 -3.15 -14.11 -4.13
C GLY A 381 -3.11 -14.18 -2.60
N LEU A 382 -1.92 -14.15 -2.02
CA LEU A 382 -1.68 -14.27 -0.57
C LEU A 382 -1.92 -12.94 0.18
N GLU A 383 -2.13 -11.83 -0.51
CA GLU A 383 -2.42 -10.54 0.13
C GLU A 383 -3.74 -10.60 0.92
N GLY A 384 -3.68 -10.29 2.21
CA GLY A 384 -4.81 -10.39 3.14
C GLY A 384 -5.14 -11.81 3.64
N PHE A 385 -4.40 -12.85 3.19
CA PHE A 385 -4.62 -14.25 3.55
C PHE A 385 -3.38 -14.88 4.16
N GLY A 386 -3.59 -15.99 4.89
CA GLY A 386 -2.51 -16.84 5.40
C GLY A 386 -2.12 -17.96 4.45
N LEU A 387 -3.04 -18.39 3.60
CA LEU A 387 -2.88 -19.51 2.69
C LEU A 387 -3.50 -19.22 1.32
N VAL A 388 -2.81 -19.62 0.27
CA VAL A 388 -3.33 -19.72 -1.10
C VAL A 388 -3.20 -21.15 -1.57
N ARG A 389 -4.27 -21.67 -2.18
CA ARG A 389 -4.31 -22.99 -2.81
C ARG A 389 -4.63 -22.85 -4.30
N VAL A 390 -4.02 -23.73 -5.10
CA VAL A 390 -4.36 -23.89 -6.51
C VAL A 390 -4.52 -25.39 -6.76
N ASP A 391 -5.73 -25.82 -6.96
CA ASP A 391 -6.05 -27.21 -7.29
C ASP A 391 -5.74 -27.48 -8.77
N LEU A 392 -4.92 -28.49 -9.00
CA LEU A 392 -4.49 -28.94 -10.33
C LEU A 392 -5.09 -30.32 -10.70
N GLU A 393 -6.24 -30.66 -10.06
CA GLU A 393 -6.95 -31.92 -10.28
C GLU A 393 -6.04 -33.15 -10.02
N GLU A 394 -5.83 -34.00 -11.02
CA GLU A 394 -5.00 -35.21 -10.92
C GLU A 394 -3.51 -34.97 -10.59
N PHE A 395 -3.02 -33.71 -10.74
CA PHE A 395 -1.61 -33.36 -10.47
C PHE A 395 -1.38 -32.88 -9.04
N GLY A 396 -2.42 -32.81 -8.23
CA GLY A 396 -2.32 -32.37 -6.85
C GLY A 396 -2.52 -30.86 -6.68
N GLU A 397 -1.99 -30.30 -5.62
CA GLU A 397 -2.29 -28.94 -5.20
C GLU A 397 -1.00 -28.12 -4.98
N ILE A 398 -0.96 -26.90 -5.52
CA ILE A 398 0.04 -25.90 -5.12
C ILE A 398 -0.47 -25.21 -3.86
N ARG A 399 0.40 -25.09 -2.85
CA ARG A 399 0.10 -24.41 -1.59
C ARG A 399 1.15 -23.35 -1.31
N MET A 400 0.70 -22.11 -1.07
CA MET A 400 1.56 -21.02 -0.65
C MET A 400 1.02 -20.43 0.65
N ALA A 401 1.83 -20.42 1.71
CA ALA A 401 1.40 -19.90 3.01
C ALA A 401 2.43 -18.95 3.62
N ARG A 402 1.96 -18.06 4.48
CA ARG A 402 2.83 -17.27 5.36
C ARG A 402 3.46 -18.19 6.39
N THR A 403 4.77 -18.05 6.60
CA THR A 403 5.51 -18.87 7.57
C THR A 403 4.91 -18.77 8.97
N ARG A 404 4.51 -17.56 9.39
CA ARG A 404 3.86 -17.36 10.71
C ARG A 404 2.55 -18.15 10.87
N ALA A 405 1.81 -18.32 9.78
CA ALA A 405 0.55 -19.06 9.83
C ALA A 405 0.80 -20.56 10.02
N LEU A 406 1.76 -21.11 9.27
CA LEU A 406 2.18 -22.50 9.43
C LEU A 406 2.78 -22.76 10.82
N ARG A 407 3.63 -21.85 11.31
CA ARG A 407 4.21 -21.97 12.66
C ARG A 407 3.14 -21.99 13.74
N ARG A 408 2.13 -21.15 13.65
CA ARG A 408 1.04 -21.14 14.61
C ARG A 408 0.19 -22.40 14.54
N ALA A 409 -0.04 -22.93 13.34
CA ALA A 409 -0.72 -24.22 13.16
C ALA A 409 0.08 -25.37 13.79
N VAL A 410 1.40 -25.41 13.55
CA VAL A 410 2.30 -26.41 14.17
C VAL A 410 2.28 -26.29 15.70
N HIS A 411 2.36 -25.07 16.24
CA HIS A 411 2.33 -24.84 17.69
C HIS A 411 0.99 -25.18 18.33
N ALA A 412 -0.10 -25.09 17.54
CA ALA A 412 -1.43 -25.55 17.99
C ALA A 412 -1.60 -27.07 17.93
N GLY A 413 -0.59 -27.82 17.52
CA GLY A 413 -0.63 -29.28 17.41
C GLY A 413 -1.50 -29.77 16.24
N ALA A 414 -1.67 -28.96 15.19
CA ALA A 414 -2.51 -29.34 14.05
C ALA A 414 -1.88 -30.52 13.28
N GLU A 415 -2.72 -31.52 12.96
CA GLU A 415 -2.31 -32.66 12.14
C GLU A 415 -1.95 -32.23 10.70
N ASP A 416 -2.73 -31.32 10.12
CA ASP A 416 -2.41 -30.64 8.85
C ASP A 416 -2.16 -29.14 9.10
N PRO A 417 -0.89 -28.72 9.23
CA PRO A 417 -0.55 -27.32 9.45
C PRO A 417 -0.99 -26.39 8.32
N TRP A 418 -1.11 -26.88 7.08
CA TRP A 418 -1.54 -26.06 5.94
C TRP A 418 -3.02 -25.69 6.03
N SER A 419 -3.89 -26.68 6.28
CA SER A 419 -5.34 -26.42 6.47
C SER A 419 -5.59 -25.54 7.69
N ALA A 420 -4.92 -25.83 8.80
CA ALA A 420 -5.03 -25.01 10.01
C ALA A 420 -4.50 -23.57 9.82
N ALA A 421 -3.47 -23.36 9.01
CA ALA A 421 -3.02 -22.02 8.64
C ALA A 421 -4.11 -21.23 7.89
N GLY A 422 -4.85 -21.88 6.99
CA GLY A 422 -6.00 -21.31 6.31
C GLY A 422 -7.13 -20.94 7.27
N GLU A 423 -7.45 -21.79 8.23
CA GLU A 423 -8.47 -21.51 9.26
C GLU A 423 -8.07 -20.33 10.17
N LEU A 424 -6.78 -20.24 10.55
CA LEU A 424 -6.26 -19.24 11.47
C LEU A 424 -6.07 -17.87 10.82
N PHE A 425 -5.72 -17.81 9.52
CA PHE A 425 -5.33 -16.57 8.85
C PHE A 425 -6.12 -16.28 7.57
N GLY A 426 -7.11 -17.09 7.26
CA GLY A 426 -7.87 -17.02 6.01
C GLY A 426 -7.20 -17.76 4.86
N GLU A 427 -8.03 -18.34 4.00
CA GLU A 427 -7.61 -19.11 2.83
C GLU A 427 -8.19 -18.51 1.56
N ARG A 428 -7.43 -18.60 0.47
CA ARG A 428 -7.86 -18.21 -0.87
C ARG A 428 -7.57 -19.34 -1.86
N THR A 429 -8.60 -19.83 -2.54
CA THR A 429 -8.42 -20.72 -3.68
C THR A 429 -8.30 -19.91 -4.97
N MET A 430 -7.27 -20.19 -5.76
CA MET A 430 -7.03 -19.56 -7.06
C MET A 430 -7.20 -20.58 -8.17
N LEU A 431 -7.71 -20.13 -9.32
CA LEU A 431 -7.71 -20.95 -10.54
C LEU A 431 -6.29 -21.06 -11.12
N PRO A 432 -5.91 -22.19 -11.74
CA PRO A 432 -4.59 -22.35 -12.36
C PRO A 432 -4.21 -21.24 -13.34
N VAL A 433 -5.15 -20.74 -14.13
CA VAL A 433 -4.95 -19.61 -15.06
C VAL A 433 -4.59 -18.30 -14.31
N ALA A 434 -5.20 -18.05 -13.16
CA ALA A 434 -4.89 -16.88 -12.34
C ALA A 434 -3.52 -16.98 -11.67
N ALA A 435 -3.01 -18.19 -11.48
CA ALA A 435 -1.65 -18.46 -10.98
C ALA A 435 -0.60 -18.49 -12.11
N HIS A 436 -0.98 -18.22 -13.35
CA HIS A 436 -0.12 -18.25 -14.55
C HIS A 436 0.62 -19.58 -14.73
N LEU A 437 -0.04 -20.68 -14.45
CA LEU A 437 0.52 -22.02 -14.65
C LEU A 437 0.32 -22.45 -16.10
N ARG A 438 1.32 -23.13 -16.66
CA ARG A 438 1.26 -23.70 -18.00
C ARG A 438 1.36 -25.21 -17.96
N VAL A 439 0.57 -25.88 -18.77
CA VAL A 439 0.74 -27.32 -19.11
C VAL A 439 1.69 -27.43 -20.27
N VAL A 440 2.83 -28.06 -20.08
CA VAL A 440 3.73 -28.42 -21.17
C VAL A 440 3.31 -29.79 -21.70
N ALA A 441 2.68 -29.79 -22.86
CA ALA A 441 2.45 -31.03 -23.59
C ALA A 441 3.75 -31.52 -24.24
N ASN A 442 4.36 -32.52 -23.65
CA ASN A 442 5.34 -33.46 -24.21
C ASN A 442 6.43 -32.99 -25.17
N ALA A 443 7.67 -33.00 -24.67
CA ALA A 443 8.82 -33.42 -25.49
C ALA A 443 9.42 -34.77 -25.02
N PHE A 444 8.83 -35.46 -24.03
CA PHE A 444 9.35 -36.69 -23.48
C PHE A 444 8.28 -37.78 -23.38
N PRO A 445 8.60 -39.04 -23.66
CA PRO A 445 7.70 -40.20 -23.47
C PRO A 445 7.63 -40.56 -21.97
N GLY A 446 7.00 -39.71 -21.17
CA GLY A 446 6.81 -39.87 -19.73
C GLY A 446 5.54 -39.18 -19.29
N PRO A 447 5.13 -39.24 -18.02
CA PRO A 447 3.92 -38.61 -17.54
C PRO A 447 3.99 -37.08 -17.74
N ARG A 448 2.88 -36.50 -18.13
CA ARG A 448 2.72 -35.11 -18.61
C ARG A 448 3.04 -34.08 -17.54
N ILE A 449 3.89 -33.10 -17.90
CA ILE A 449 4.11 -31.87 -17.11
C ILE A 449 3.06 -30.83 -17.51
N TRP A 450 2.48 -30.15 -16.54
CA TRP A 450 1.41 -29.19 -16.75
C TRP A 450 1.92 -27.77 -17.08
N GLU A 451 1.61 -27.24 -18.27
CA GLU A 451 1.61 -25.83 -18.61
C GLU A 451 0.17 -25.38 -18.93
N VAL A 452 -0.44 -24.50 -18.16
CA VAL A 452 -1.75 -23.93 -18.51
C VAL A 452 -1.53 -22.73 -19.41
N GLU A 453 -1.85 -22.86 -20.70
CA GLU A 453 -1.87 -21.72 -21.62
C GLU A 453 -2.92 -20.69 -21.18
N SER A 454 -2.55 -19.42 -21.20
CA SER A 454 -3.55 -18.36 -21.12
C SER A 454 -4.56 -18.55 -22.24
N PRO A 455 -5.88 -18.55 -22.00
CA PRO A 455 -6.84 -18.77 -23.05
C PRO A 455 -6.76 -17.60 -24.05
N THR A 456 -6.20 -17.88 -25.22
CA THR A 456 -6.52 -17.10 -26.40
C THR A 456 -8.02 -17.28 -26.65
N SER A 457 -8.74 -16.18 -26.57
CA SER A 457 -10.18 -16.02 -26.78
C SER A 457 -10.82 -17.03 -27.72
N ALA A 458 -11.30 -18.16 -27.23
CA ALA A 458 -12.28 -18.97 -27.96
C ALA A 458 -13.10 -19.83 -26.98
N SER A 459 -14.40 -19.65 -27.07
CA SER A 459 -15.48 -20.42 -26.46
C SER A 459 -15.83 -20.14 -25.00
N ALA A 460 -16.75 -19.18 -24.82
CA ALA A 460 -17.60 -19.11 -23.64
C ALA A 460 -18.55 -20.31 -23.59
N GLY A 461 -18.09 -21.42 -23.00
CA GLY A 461 -18.96 -22.48 -22.52
C GLY A 461 -19.48 -22.08 -21.13
N ARG A 462 -20.77 -22.32 -20.90
CA ARG A 462 -21.49 -22.04 -19.64
C ARG A 462 -20.71 -22.60 -18.45
N ARG A 463 -20.40 -21.73 -17.48
CA ARG A 463 -19.89 -22.12 -16.17
C ARG A 463 -21.05 -22.56 -15.28
N PRO A 464 -20.89 -23.65 -14.49
CA PRO A 464 -21.70 -23.88 -13.29
C PRO A 464 -21.39 -22.77 -12.28
N GLY A 465 -22.41 -22.34 -11.53
CA GLY A 465 -22.30 -21.27 -10.57
C GLY A 465 -21.20 -21.55 -9.53
N SER A 466 -20.11 -20.84 -9.61
CA SER A 466 -19.19 -20.71 -8.48
C SER A 466 -19.82 -19.70 -7.53
N GLU A 467 -20.22 -20.14 -6.34
CA GLU A 467 -20.47 -19.24 -5.24
C GLU A 467 -19.19 -18.49 -4.95
N HIS A 468 -19.14 -17.22 -5.38
CA HIS A 468 -18.10 -16.30 -5.00
C HIS A 468 -18.22 -16.06 -3.49
N MET A 469 -17.40 -16.76 -2.72
CA MET A 469 -17.01 -16.25 -1.41
C MET A 469 -16.19 -14.98 -1.69
N GLY A 470 -16.85 -13.84 -1.58
CA GLY A 470 -16.19 -12.55 -1.65
C GLY A 470 -15.04 -12.53 -0.64
N SER A 471 -13.91 -11.96 -1.05
CA SER A 471 -12.83 -11.61 -0.15
C SER A 471 -13.41 -10.72 0.95
N VAL A 472 -13.74 -11.33 2.08
CA VAL A 472 -14.06 -10.59 3.30
C VAL A 472 -12.71 -10.18 3.87
N PRO A 473 -12.33 -8.89 3.85
CA PRO A 473 -11.21 -8.44 4.65
C PRO A 473 -11.50 -8.91 6.08
N TRP A 474 -10.53 -9.54 6.73
CA TRP A 474 -10.66 -9.93 8.11
C TRP A 474 -11.16 -8.73 8.92
N ARG A 475 -12.35 -8.84 9.47
CA ARG A 475 -12.93 -7.85 10.38
C ARG A 475 -12.97 -8.48 11.76
N PRO A 476 -12.45 -7.79 12.77
CA PRO A 476 -12.59 -8.27 14.13
C PRO A 476 -14.08 -8.46 14.42
N GLU A 477 -14.44 -9.66 14.85
CA GLU A 477 -15.78 -9.92 15.33
C GLU A 477 -16.02 -9.03 16.55
N ASN A 478 -17.16 -8.32 16.55
CA ASN A 478 -17.54 -7.51 17.69
C ASN A 478 -17.70 -8.44 18.90
N PRO A 479 -17.35 -7.96 20.09
CA PRO A 479 -17.64 -8.73 21.31
C PRO A 479 -19.13 -9.14 21.30
N PRO A 480 -19.44 -10.39 21.61
CA PRO A 480 -20.81 -10.85 21.65
C PRO A 480 -21.65 -9.94 22.54
N LEU A 481 -22.95 -9.80 22.23
CA LEU A 481 -23.90 -9.02 23.03
C LEU A 481 -23.83 -9.39 24.54
N SER A 482 -23.47 -10.61 24.84
CA SER A 482 -23.23 -11.13 26.18
C SER A 482 -22.09 -10.42 26.93
N VAL A 483 -21.02 -10.00 26.25
CA VAL A 483 -19.91 -9.23 26.83
C VAL A 483 -20.35 -7.79 27.16
N LEU A 484 -21.14 -7.20 26.26
CA LEU A 484 -21.71 -5.87 26.51
C LEU A 484 -22.68 -5.90 27.69
N ILE A 485 -23.51 -6.93 27.77
CA ILE A 485 -24.45 -7.15 28.88
C ILE A 485 -23.70 -7.36 30.21
N ARG A 486 -22.61 -8.16 30.21
CA ARG A 486 -21.77 -8.36 31.41
C ARG A 486 -21.14 -7.02 31.88
N LYS A 487 -20.61 -6.20 30.92
CA LYS A 487 -20.06 -4.88 31.26
C LYS A 487 -21.12 -3.91 31.82
N VAL A 488 -22.37 -3.99 31.33
CA VAL A 488 -23.49 -3.21 31.86
C VAL A 488 -23.81 -3.69 33.28
N VAL A 489 -23.94 -4.99 33.50
CA VAL A 489 -24.23 -5.57 34.82
C VAL A 489 -23.14 -5.22 35.84
N HIS A 490 -21.88 -5.32 35.43
CA HIS A 490 -20.74 -4.98 36.30
C HIS A 490 -20.70 -3.48 36.67
N LYS A 491 -21.02 -2.56 35.72
CA LYS A 491 -21.14 -1.15 36.01
C LYS A 491 -22.36 -0.81 36.88
N LEU A 492 -23.49 -1.52 36.69
CA LEU A 492 -24.65 -1.35 37.55
C LEU A 492 -24.39 -1.79 39.02
N ALA A 493 -23.55 -2.82 39.20
CA ALA A 493 -23.15 -3.27 40.54
C ALA A 493 -22.25 -2.26 41.30
N ARG A 494 -21.71 -1.26 40.64
CA ARG A 494 -20.83 -0.21 41.24
C ARG A 494 -21.53 1.12 41.49
N ILE A 495 -22.84 1.22 41.27
CA ILE A 495 -23.62 2.45 41.55
C ILE A 495 -23.70 2.68 43.05
N ARG A 496 -23.17 3.78 43.50
CA ARG A 496 -23.24 4.25 44.91
C ARG A 496 -23.90 5.63 45.08
N THR A 497 -24.03 6.40 44.01
CA THR A 497 -24.58 7.75 44.00
C THR A 497 -25.60 7.94 42.86
N PRO A 498 -26.51 8.94 42.95
CA PRO A 498 -27.42 9.30 41.87
C PRO A 498 -26.70 9.67 40.56
N ASP A 499 -25.50 10.29 40.66
CA ASP A 499 -24.70 10.70 39.52
C ASP A 499 -24.13 9.50 38.77
N ASP A 500 -23.80 8.41 39.46
CA ASP A 500 -23.39 7.14 38.86
C ASP A 500 -24.50 6.54 37.98
N VAL A 501 -25.76 6.68 38.39
CA VAL A 501 -26.91 6.20 37.60
C VAL A 501 -26.98 6.96 36.26
N VAL A 502 -26.81 8.29 36.30
CA VAL A 502 -26.84 9.13 35.10
C VAL A 502 -25.68 8.81 34.18
N ALA A 503 -24.48 8.61 34.73
CA ALA A 503 -23.26 8.26 33.97
C ALA A 503 -23.41 6.88 33.30
N VAL A 504 -23.93 5.88 34.01
CA VAL A 504 -24.18 4.54 33.46
C VAL A 504 -25.28 4.56 32.41
N ALA A 505 -26.34 5.33 32.61
CA ALA A 505 -27.42 5.49 31.62
C ALA A 505 -26.92 6.17 30.34
N HIS A 506 -26.14 7.26 30.44
CA HIS A 506 -25.52 7.92 29.29
C HIS A 506 -24.54 7.02 28.55
N TRP A 507 -23.78 6.20 29.26
CA TRP A 507 -22.86 5.21 28.64
C TRP A 507 -23.64 4.11 27.92
N ALA A 508 -24.71 3.55 28.53
CA ALA A 508 -25.54 2.51 27.93
C ALA A 508 -26.27 3.01 26.67
N VAL A 509 -26.82 4.23 26.70
CA VAL A 509 -27.50 4.86 25.55
C VAL A 509 -26.51 5.08 24.40
N ARG A 510 -25.29 5.58 24.67
CA ARG A 510 -24.23 5.72 23.65
C ARG A 510 -23.81 4.37 23.10
N GLY A 511 -23.68 3.33 23.93
CA GLY A 511 -23.33 1.96 23.53
C GLY A 511 -24.39 1.35 22.62
N LEU A 512 -25.67 1.43 22.98
CA LEU A 512 -26.77 0.94 22.14
C LEU A 512 -26.93 1.72 20.83
N GLY A 513 -26.72 3.04 20.86
CA GLY A 513 -26.68 3.87 19.65
C GLY A 513 -25.57 3.47 18.69
N ASN A 514 -24.40 3.09 19.20
CA ASN A 514 -23.30 2.58 18.40
C ASN A 514 -23.60 1.20 17.79
N VAL A 515 -24.23 0.30 18.54
CA VAL A 515 -24.65 -1.03 18.04
C VAL A 515 -25.70 -0.89 16.94
N ALA A 516 -26.68 -0.02 17.10
CA ALA A 516 -27.70 0.24 16.09
C ALA A 516 -27.13 0.88 14.81
N ARG A 517 -26.22 1.85 14.95
CA ARG A 517 -25.48 2.44 13.82
C ARG A 517 -24.62 1.39 13.11
N ARG A 518 -23.95 0.52 13.86
CA ARG A 518 -23.16 -0.60 13.34
C ARG A 518 -24.02 -1.61 12.55
N ALA A 519 -25.16 -2.02 13.08
CA ALA A 519 -26.06 -2.94 12.38
C ALA A 519 -26.59 -2.37 11.06
N ARG A 520 -26.90 -1.07 11.00
CA ARG A 520 -27.27 -0.37 9.77
C ARG A 520 -26.10 -0.29 8.80
N ARG A 521 -24.86 -0.03 9.28
CA ARG A 521 -23.64 0.00 8.49
C ARG A 521 -23.33 -1.36 7.88
N THR A 522 -23.46 -2.47 8.64
CA THR A 522 -23.23 -3.83 8.13
C THR A 522 -24.23 -4.22 7.04
N ARG A 523 -25.52 -3.84 7.16
CA ARG A 523 -26.52 -4.08 6.11
C ARG A 523 -26.25 -3.24 4.85
N ARG A 524 -25.79 -1.99 5.01
CA ARG A 524 -25.43 -1.10 3.91
C ARG A 524 -24.17 -1.60 3.19
N ASN A 525 -23.15 -2.05 3.91
CA ASN A 525 -21.92 -2.61 3.36
C ASN A 525 -22.18 -3.89 2.56
N ARG A 526 -23.00 -4.83 3.06
CA ARG A 526 -23.40 -6.04 2.29
C ARG A 526 -24.15 -5.70 1.00
N ARG A 527 -24.83 -4.57 0.95
CA ARG A 527 -25.50 -4.09 -0.26
C ARG A 527 -24.48 -3.50 -1.26
N ALA A 528 -23.49 -2.75 -0.77
CA ALA A 528 -22.40 -2.20 -1.56
C ALA A 528 -21.48 -3.30 -2.10
N ASP A 529 -21.13 -4.31 -1.30
CA ASP A 529 -20.36 -5.48 -1.72
C ASP A 529 -21.04 -6.22 -2.89
N ARG A 530 -22.37 -6.42 -2.81
CA ARG A 530 -23.13 -7.02 -3.91
C ARG A 530 -23.16 -6.16 -5.17
N GLN A 531 -23.13 -4.83 -5.04
CA GLN A 531 -23.09 -3.90 -6.17
C GLN A 531 -21.68 -3.84 -6.77
N ALA A 532 -20.62 -3.83 -5.96
CA ALA A 532 -19.23 -3.87 -6.42
C ALA A 532 -18.96 -5.16 -7.22
N VAL A 533 -19.37 -6.32 -6.70
CA VAL A 533 -19.27 -7.61 -7.41
C VAL A 533 -20.04 -7.60 -8.74
N ARG A 534 -21.23 -6.99 -8.78
CA ARG A 534 -22.01 -6.86 -10.02
C ARG A 534 -21.34 -5.91 -11.02
N ARG A 535 -20.67 -4.84 -10.55
CA ARG A 535 -19.90 -3.93 -11.40
C ARG A 535 -18.65 -4.60 -11.95
N GLU A 536 -17.88 -5.30 -11.13
CA GLU A 536 -16.71 -6.04 -11.57
C GLU A 536 -17.06 -7.08 -12.62
N ALA A 537 -18.16 -7.83 -12.43
CA ALA A 537 -18.69 -8.76 -13.42
C ALA A 537 -19.13 -8.03 -14.71
N LYS A 538 -19.74 -6.85 -14.60
CA LYS A 538 -20.15 -6.05 -15.76
C LYS A 538 -18.96 -5.42 -16.47
N THR A 539 -17.93 -5.00 -15.74
CA THR A 539 -16.68 -4.44 -16.28
C THR A 539 -15.81 -5.51 -16.97
N ARG A 540 -15.75 -6.72 -16.42
CA ARG A 540 -15.06 -7.86 -17.07
C ARG A 540 -15.76 -8.35 -18.35
N LEU A 541 -17.06 -8.10 -18.51
CA LEU A 541 -17.84 -8.49 -19.70
C LEU A 541 -17.78 -7.46 -20.84
N THR A 542 -17.30 -6.25 -20.61
CA THR A 542 -17.07 -5.26 -21.66
C THR A 542 -15.68 -5.44 -22.29
N THR A 543 -15.45 -6.54 -22.98
CA THR A 543 -14.48 -6.52 -24.08
C THR A 543 -14.89 -5.40 -25.02
N LEU A 544 -13.91 -4.56 -25.41
CA LEU A 544 -14.08 -3.46 -26.36
C LEU A 544 -14.79 -3.98 -27.62
N LYS A 545 -16.11 -3.83 -27.67
CA LYS A 545 -16.89 -4.15 -28.85
C LYS A 545 -17.25 -2.84 -29.51
N VAL A 546 -16.95 -2.74 -30.81
CA VAL A 546 -17.48 -1.65 -31.63
C VAL A 546 -18.99 -1.59 -31.44
N PRO A 547 -19.56 -0.45 -31.08
CA PRO A 547 -20.98 -0.32 -30.85
C PRO A 547 -21.78 -0.74 -32.07
N ARG A 548 -23.03 -1.21 -31.87
CA ARG A 548 -23.92 -1.65 -32.99
C ARG A 548 -24.25 -0.55 -33.99
N TRP A 549 -24.15 0.73 -33.57
CA TRP A 549 -24.39 1.89 -34.41
C TRP A 549 -23.19 2.25 -35.31
N VAL A 550 -21.99 1.64 -35.12
CA VAL A 550 -20.84 1.83 -35.98
C VAL A 550 -20.65 0.60 -36.87
N ARG A 551 -20.43 0.84 -38.16
CA ARG A 551 -20.02 -0.18 -39.10
C ARG A 551 -18.64 0.17 -39.66
N VAL A 552 -17.75 -0.82 -39.75
CA VAL A 552 -16.41 -0.68 -40.30
C VAL A 552 -16.33 -1.41 -41.63
N VAL A 553 -15.78 -0.74 -42.66
CA VAL A 553 -15.52 -1.29 -44.00
C VAL A 553 -14.04 -1.14 -44.31
N GLY A 554 -13.38 -2.21 -44.79
CA GLY A 554 -11.92 -2.30 -45.00
C GLY A 554 -11.26 -3.26 -44.01
N GLU A 555 -9.95 -3.31 -44.01
CA GLU A 555 -9.22 -4.07 -43.00
C GLU A 555 -9.39 -3.43 -41.63
N GLY A 556 -9.93 -4.19 -40.69
CA GLY A 556 -10.51 -3.70 -39.43
C GLY A 556 -9.53 -3.28 -38.37
N ASP A 557 -8.23 -3.16 -38.65
CA ASP A 557 -7.18 -2.90 -37.66
C ASP A 557 -7.21 -1.47 -37.10
N HIS A 558 -7.91 -0.54 -37.77
CA HIS A 558 -8.09 0.84 -37.29
C HIS A 558 -9.12 0.99 -36.15
N LEU A 559 -9.86 -0.07 -35.82
CA LEU A 559 -10.77 -0.12 -34.67
C LEU A 559 -10.67 -1.49 -33.98
N PRO A 560 -10.17 -1.59 -32.74
CA PRO A 560 -10.04 -2.86 -32.01
C PRO A 560 -11.42 -3.54 -31.87
N GLY A 561 -11.47 -4.85 -32.11
CA GLY A 561 -12.69 -5.63 -32.09
C GLY A 561 -13.34 -5.81 -33.48
N ALA A 562 -12.84 -5.18 -34.53
CA ALA A 562 -13.30 -5.37 -35.90
C ALA A 562 -12.92 -6.76 -36.46
N HIS A 563 -11.92 -7.44 -35.90
CA HIS A 563 -11.57 -8.83 -36.26
C HIS A 563 -12.71 -9.85 -36.12
N ALA A 564 -13.76 -9.53 -35.40
CA ALA A 564 -14.98 -10.34 -35.31
C ALA A 564 -15.88 -10.24 -36.55
N TRP A 565 -15.56 -9.35 -37.47
CA TRP A 565 -16.37 -9.07 -38.66
C TRP A 565 -15.66 -9.55 -39.92
N LYS A 566 -15.53 -10.88 -40.10
CA LYS A 566 -15.10 -11.47 -41.39
C LYS A 566 -16.07 -11.04 -42.50
N ARG A 567 -15.49 -10.68 -43.67
CA ARG A 567 -16.20 -10.42 -44.90
C ARG A 567 -17.44 -11.30 -45.02
N ARG A 568 -18.61 -10.74 -44.89
CA ARG A 568 -19.86 -11.36 -45.32
C ARG A 568 -20.43 -10.55 -46.47
N ASP A 569 -20.77 -11.29 -47.56
CA ASP A 569 -21.23 -10.76 -48.80
C ASP A 569 -22.33 -9.70 -48.68
N ALA A 570 -22.34 -8.76 -49.64
CA ALA A 570 -23.28 -7.66 -49.77
C ALA A 570 -24.78 -8.07 -49.75
N ARG A 571 -25.09 -9.38 -49.95
CA ARG A 571 -26.44 -9.91 -49.94
C ARG A 571 -27.05 -10.15 -48.55
N SER A 572 -26.26 -10.23 -47.50
CA SER A 572 -26.75 -10.38 -46.09
C SER A 572 -27.14 -9.06 -45.44
N TRP A 573 -27.03 -8.00 -46.15
CA TRP A 573 -27.16 -6.59 -45.75
C TRP A 573 -28.55 -6.15 -45.34
N ARG A 574 -29.53 -6.47 -46.19
CA ARG A 574 -30.90 -5.89 -46.12
C ARG A 574 -31.71 -6.27 -44.88
N ARG A 575 -31.24 -7.13 -43.98
CA ARG A 575 -32.02 -7.59 -42.82
C ARG A 575 -31.52 -7.05 -41.46
N ARG A 576 -30.45 -6.19 -41.43
CA ARG A 576 -29.89 -5.68 -40.18
C ARG A 576 -29.65 -4.16 -40.18
N GLU A 577 -30.36 -3.40 -40.93
CA GLU A 577 -30.18 -1.94 -41.06
C GLU A 577 -30.70 -1.14 -39.86
N ASN A 578 -31.44 -1.73 -38.94
CA ASN A 578 -31.96 -1.02 -37.79
C ASN A 578 -30.82 -0.81 -36.74
N GLY A 579 -30.32 0.44 -36.62
CA GLY A 579 -29.44 0.90 -35.59
C GLY A 579 -27.98 1.22 -36.00
N VAL A 580 -27.68 1.28 -37.33
CA VAL A 580 -26.39 1.84 -37.78
C VAL A 580 -26.54 3.33 -38.00
N GLU A 581 -25.77 4.15 -37.30
CA GLU A 581 -25.77 5.60 -37.39
C GLU A 581 -24.59 6.14 -38.23
N VAL A 582 -23.51 5.38 -38.39
CA VAL A 582 -22.34 5.79 -39.18
C VAL A 582 -21.60 4.60 -39.76
N VAL A 583 -21.06 4.77 -40.97
CA VAL A 583 -20.14 3.82 -41.62
C VAL A 583 -18.73 4.39 -41.58
N VAL A 584 -17.82 3.69 -40.90
CA VAL A 584 -16.40 4.03 -40.87
C VAL A 584 -15.66 3.26 -41.94
N VAL A 585 -14.93 3.95 -42.79
CA VAL A 585 -14.20 3.40 -43.92
C VAL A 585 -12.68 3.50 -43.63
N ALA A 586 -11.98 2.37 -43.68
CA ALA A 586 -10.54 2.31 -43.57
C ALA A 586 -9.85 2.97 -44.78
N PRO A 587 -8.60 3.45 -44.65
CA PRO A 587 -7.90 4.17 -45.72
C PRO A 587 -7.74 3.34 -47.02
N ASP A 588 -7.67 2.03 -46.89
CA ASP A 588 -7.43 1.04 -47.95
C ASP A 588 -8.73 0.52 -48.60
N ALA A 589 -9.87 0.96 -48.11
CA ALA A 589 -11.16 0.51 -48.66
C ALA A 589 -11.52 1.20 -49.99
N PRO A 590 -12.30 0.56 -50.85
CA PRO A 590 -12.77 1.15 -52.14
C PRO A 590 -13.44 2.51 -51.97
N ASP A 591 -13.29 3.39 -52.92
CA ASP A 591 -13.87 4.74 -52.89
C ASP A 591 -15.41 4.75 -52.89
N GLU A 592 -16.06 3.77 -53.52
CA GLU A 592 -17.52 3.62 -53.52
C GLU A 592 -17.96 2.64 -52.43
N VAL A 593 -18.57 3.14 -51.37
CA VAL A 593 -19.23 2.36 -50.31
C VAL A 593 -20.73 2.68 -50.32
N SER A 594 -21.55 1.70 -50.65
CA SER A 594 -23.02 1.85 -50.63
C SER A 594 -23.50 1.83 -49.15
N THR A 595 -24.13 2.91 -48.67
CA THR A 595 -24.45 3.10 -47.25
C THR A 595 -25.96 3.31 -46.99
N GLY A 596 -26.78 3.37 -48.05
CA GLY A 596 -28.21 3.57 -47.84
C GLY A 596 -28.57 4.91 -47.18
N GLY A 597 -27.71 5.93 -47.33
CA GLY A 597 -27.94 7.27 -46.75
C GLY A 597 -27.33 7.50 -45.34
N VAL A 598 -26.66 6.49 -44.79
CA VAL A 598 -25.93 6.64 -43.51
C VAL A 598 -24.63 7.40 -43.74
N PRO A 599 -24.26 8.37 -42.87
CA PRO A 599 -23.00 9.10 -42.99
C PRO A 599 -21.77 8.18 -43.09
N VAL A 600 -20.86 8.56 -43.98
CA VAL A 600 -19.60 7.85 -44.21
C VAL A 600 -18.44 8.70 -43.71
N VAL A 601 -17.62 8.12 -42.85
CA VAL A 601 -16.40 8.74 -42.32
C VAL A 601 -15.20 7.91 -42.72
N ARG A 602 -14.28 8.46 -43.52
CA ARG A 602 -13.02 7.82 -43.89
C ARG A 602 -11.96 8.21 -42.87
N VAL A 603 -11.28 7.23 -42.27
CA VAL A 603 -10.18 7.48 -41.35
C VAL A 603 -8.99 8.12 -42.07
N GLY A 604 -8.42 9.18 -41.53
CA GLY A 604 -7.28 9.88 -42.13
C GLY A 604 -7.31 11.41 -41.88
N PRO A 605 -6.29 12.12 -42.37
CA PRO A 605 -6.10 13.56 -42.11
C PRO A 605 -7.28 14.44 -42.51
N LEU A 606 -7.98 14.12 -43.57
CA LEU A 606 -9.15 14.91 -44.06
C LEU A 606 -10.37 14.86 -43.12
N SER A 607 -10.47 13.80 -42.32
CA SER A 607 -11.55 13.68 -41.32
C SER A 607 -11.10 14.07 -39.92
N GLY A 608 -9.82 14.44 -39.75
CA GLY A 608 -9.22 14.68 -38.42
C GLY A 608 -9.08 13.42 -37.53
N ILE A 609 -9.34 12.23 -38.11
CA ILE A 609 -9.21 10.97 -37.37
C ILE A 609 -7.83 10.37 -37.69
N PRO A 610 -6.94 10.19 -36.66
CA PRO A 610 -5.60 9.64 -36.86
C PRO A 610 -5.61 8.24 -37.47
N LEU A 611 -4.62 7.93 -38.30
CA LEU A 611 -4.46 6.62 -38.91
C LEU A 611 -4.02 5.51 -37.97
N ALA A 612 -3.30 5.85 -36.87
CA ALA A 612 -2.92 4.87 -35.87
C ALA A 612 -4.14 4.26 -35.20
N PRO A 613 -4.16 2.92 -34.99
CA PRO A 613 -5.29 2.27 -34.35
C PRO A 613 -5.42 2.70 -32.89
N PRO A 614 -6.64 2.72 -32.35
CA PRO A 614 -6.85 3.03 -30.95
C PRO A 614 -6.37 1.88 -30.06
N VAL A 615 -5.84 2.22 -28.88
CA VAL A 615 -5.41 1.27 -27.87
C VAL A 615 -6.50 0.99 -26.82
N ASP A 616 -6.43 -0.16 -26.20
CA ASP A 616 -7.20 -0.45 -24.98
C ASP A 616 -6.52 0.23 -23.78
N HIS A 617 -7.08 1.34 -23.31
CA HIS A 617 -6.55 2.12 -22.20
C HIS A 617 -6.46 1.34 -20.89
N ARG A 618 -7.17 0.21 -20.72
CA ARG A 618 -7.06 -0.67 -19.54
C ARG A 618 -5.90 -1.64 -19.65
N ARG A 619 -5.51 -2.01 -20.85
CA ARG A 619 -4.39 -2.89 -21.14
C ARG A 619 -3.08 -2.12 -21.27
N PHE A 620 -3.11 -1.02 -22.01
CA PHE A 620 -1.98 -0.12 -22.22
C PHE A 620 -2.15 1.11 -21.33
N ASN A 621 -1.67 1.02 -20.11
CA ASN A 621 -1.81 2.06 -19.09
C ASN A 621 -0.51 2.17 -18.29
N PRO A 622 -0.30 3.24 -17.53
CA PRO A 622 0.93 3.47 -16.79
C PRO A 622 1.03 2.64 -15.49
N ALA A 623 0.06 1.78 -15.18
CA ALA A 623 0.06 0.99 -13.95
C ALA A 623 1.36 0.19 -13.80
N GLY A 624 2.04 0.40 -12.69
CA GLY A 624 3.32 -0.26 -12.41
C GLY A 624 4.51 0.35 -13.14
N PHE A 625 4.33 1.43 -13.95
CA PHE A 625 5.43 2.19 -14.50
C PHE A 625 6.23 2.84 -13.36
N ARG A 626 7.54 2.69 -13.42
CA ARG A 626 8.46 3.32 -12.46
C ARG A 626 9.53 4.04 -13.25
N PRO A 627 9.76 5.34 -12.97
CA PRO A 627 10.88 6.05 -13.55
C PRO A 627 12.18 5.30 -13.27
N VAL A 628 12.97 5.08 -14.29
CA VAL A 628 14.23 4.34 -14.16
C VAL A 628 15.29 5.24 -13.51
N GLY A 629 15.98 4.73 -12.48
CA GLY A 629 17.12 5.41 -11.85
C GLY A 629 18.34 5.50 -12.78
N GLY A 630 19.31 6.34 -12.42
CA GLY A 630 20.50 6.61 -13.25
C GLY A 630 21.23 5.34 -13.71
N GLY A 631 21.64 5.34 -14.99
CA GLY A 631 22.35 4.23 -15.66
C GLY A 631 21.61 3.59 -16.82
N ALA A 632 20.31 3.80 -16.95
CA ALA A 632 19.54 3.37 -18.11
C ALA A 632 19.82 4.26 -19.35
N ARG A 633 19.56 3.74 -20.54
CA ARG A 633 19.82 4.42 -21.82
C ARG A 633 18.53 4.58 -22.61
N ILE A 634 18.56 5.49 -23.59
CA ILE A 634 17.55 5.56 -24.65
C ILE A 634 17.86 4.43 -25.61
N GLU A 635 16.91 3.54 -25.85
CA GLU A 635 17.10 2.36 -26.68
C GLU A 635 16.10 2.35 -27.84
N ALA A 636 16.46 1.66 -28.92
CA ALA A 636 15.54 1.42 -30.03
C ALA A 636 14.30 0.66 -29.54
N ALA A 637 13.16 0.88 -30.18
CA ALA A 637 11.92 0.19 -29.85
C ALA A 637 12.13 -1.33 -29.91
N PRO A 638 11.82 -2.08 -28.83
CA PRO A 638 12.06 -3.52 -28.78
C PRO A 638 11.19 -4.25 -29.80
N ASP A 639 11.82 -5.14 -30.58
CA ASP A 639 11.16 -5.98 -31.60
C ASP A 639 10.78 -7.33 -30.99
N LEU A 640 9.76 -7.33 -30.15
CA LEU A 640 9.23 -8.52 -29.50
C LEU A 640 7.81 -8.84 -30.02
N PRO A 641 7.41 -10.11 -30.03
CA PRO A 641 6.21 -10.56 -30.72
C PRO A 641 4.91 -10.02 -30.15
N THR A 642 4.84 -9.81 -28.81
CA THR A 642 3.63 -9.30 -28.17
C THR A 642 3.78 -7.85 -27.68
N PRO A 643 2.69 -7.06 -27.67
CA PRO A 643 2.72 -5.70 -27.14
C PRO A 643 3.15 -5.64 -25.68
N GLU A 644 2.73 -6.61 -24.86
CA GLU A 644 3.07 -6.68 -23.45
C GLU A 644 4.56 -6.89 -23.21
N GLU A 645 5.18 -7.80 -23.98
CA GLU A 645 6.62 -8.05 -23.90
C GLU A 645 7.41 -6.81 -24.34
N ARG A 646 6.96 -6.10 -25.37
CA ARG A 646 7.58 -4.85 -25.82
C ARG A 646 7.52 -3.77 -24.75
N ILE A 647 6.35 -3.58 -24.13
CA ILE A 647 6.16 -2.57 -23.08
C ILE A 647 6.97 -2.91 -21.83
N GLU A 648 7.01 -4.17 -21.43
CA GLU A 648 7.79 -4.58 -20.26
C GLU A 648 9.29 -4.37 -20.47
N ALA A 649 9.80 -4.70 -21.67
CA ALA A 649 11.18 -4.40 -22.03
C ALA A 649 11.46 -2.89 -22.06
N ALA A 650 10.55 -2.11 -22.65
CA ALA A 650 10.69 -0.66 -22.75
C ALA A 650 10.65 0.05 -21.38
N ARG A 651 9.90 -0.49 -20.41
CA ARG A 651 9.86 0.05 -19.03
C ARG A 651 11.20 -0.02 -18.29
N ALA A 652 12.14 -0.84 -18.76
CA ALA A 652 13.50 -0.94 -18.23
C ALA A 652 14.46 0.11 -18.81
N THR A 653 14.02 0.92 -19.78
CA THR A 653 14.83 1.97 -20.44
C THR A 653 14.43 3.37 -19.96
N LEU A 654 15.23 4.39 -20.26
CA LEU A 654 14.87 5.80 -20.02
C LEU A 654 13.74 6.24 -20.96
N ALA A 655 13.86 5.87 -22.21
CA ALA A 655 12.90 6.14 -23.27
C ALA A 655 13.13 5.17 -24.43
N VAL A 656 12.13 5.06 -25.28
CA VAL A 656 12.21 4.29 -26.53
C VAL A 656 12.42 5.25 -27.69
N ARG A 657 13.37 4.92 -28.56
CA ARG A 657 13.61 5.63 -29.81
C ARG A 657 12.89 4.94 -30.97
N ILE A 658 12.18 5.72 -31.74
CA ILE A 658 11.55 5.32 -32.98
C ILE A 658 12.11 6.23 -34.09
N ASP A 659 12.76 5.65 -35.09
CA ASP A 659 13.42 6.44 -36.15
C ASP A 659 12.40 7.24 -36.96
N ARG A 660 11.33 6.58 -37.41
CA ARG A 660 10.22 7.21 -38.17
C ARG A 660 8.94 6.39 -38.10
N ILE A 661 7.84 7.04 -38.44
CA ILE A 661 6.56 6.36 -38.67
C ILE A 661 6.44 6.02 -40.17
N ASP A 662 6.73 4.77 -40.50
CA ASP A 662 6.75 4.26 -41.86
C ASP A 662 5.49 3.41 -42.21
N GLY A 663 4.58 3.26 -41.25
CA GLY A 663 3.37 2.51 -41.44
C GLY A 663 2.56 2.27 -40.17
N LEU A 664 1.57 1.40 -40.29
CA LEU A 664 0.63 1.08 -39.22
C LEU A 664 1.34 0.51 -37.98
N ALA A 665 2.31 -0.35 -38.19
CA ALA A 665 3.00 -1.04 -37.08
C ALA A 665 3.86 -0.11 -36.24
N SER A 666 4.60 0.83 -36.84
CA SER A 666 5.41 1.82 -36.12
C SER A 666 4.52 2.81 -35.39
N ALA A 667 3.44 3.28 -36.04
CA ALA A 667 2.45 4.15 -35.40
C ALA A 667 1.75 3.47 -34.22
N GLN A 668 1.36 2.23 -34.34
CA GLN A 668 0.72 1.45 -33.25
C GLN A 668 1.70 1.28 -32.07
N ARG A 669 2.94 0.91 -32.33
CA ARG A 669 3.96 0.78 -31.28
C ARG A 669 4.15 2.08 -30.51
N LEU A 670 4.22 3.22 -31.20
CA LEU A 670 4.36 4.53 -30.57
C LEU A 670 3.18 4.79 -29.61
N VAL A 671 1.95 4.62 -30.09
CA VAL A 671 0.74 4.82 -29.26
C VAL A 671 0.70 3.85 -28.08
N GLU A 672 1.12 2.59 -28.26
CA GLU A 672 1.20 1.60 -27.17
C GLU A 672 2.21 2.01 -26.10
N PHE A 673 3.42 2.45 -26.47
CA PHE A 673 4.46 2.88 -25.52
C PHE A 673 4.04 4.14 -24.77
N THR A 674 3.56 5.16 -25.48
CA THR A 674 3.12 6.41 -24.84
C THR A 674 1.92 6.20 -23.91
N ALA A 675 0.94 5.40 -24.31
CA ALA A 675 -0.20 5.05 -23.46
C ALA A 675 0.23 4.29 -22.19
N ALA A 676 1.25 3.44 -22.30
CA ALA A 676 1.82 2.70 -21.17
C ALA A 676 2.77 3.55 -20.29
N GLY A 677 2.94 4.83 -20.59
CA GLY A 677 3.78 5.75 -19.83
C GLY A 677 5.27 5.67 -20.14
N VAL A 678 5.67 4.99 -21.21
CA VAL A 678 7.06 4.96 -21.66
C VAL A 678 7.31 6.16 -22.57
N PRO A 679 8.23 7.07 -22.24
CA PRO A 679 8.54 8.21 -23.10
C PRO A 679 9.06 7.73 -24.46
N VAL A 680 8.64 8.39 -25.53
CA VAL A 680 9.06 8.09 -26.90
C VAL A 680 9.78 9.28 -27.49
N LEU A 681 10.94 9.02 -28.09
CA LEU A 681 11.71 9.95 -28.92
C LEU A 681 11.48 9.57 -30.39
N LEU A 682 10.99 10.50 -31.20
CA LEU A 682 10.78 10.32 -32.63
C LEU A 682 11.81 11.13 -33.42
N ASP A 683 12.68 10.43 -34.19
CA ASP A 683 13.80 11.09 -34.89
C ASP A 683 13.32 11.81 -36.19
N GLU A 684 12.46 11.16 -36.98
CA GLU A 684 11.88 11.75 -38.18
C GLU A 684 10.40 12.06 -38.01
N VAL A 685 10.10 13.35 -37.90
CA VAL A 685 8.76 13.86 -37.57
C VAL A 685 7.84 13.98 -38.81
N SER A 686 8.43 14.04 -40.00
CA SER A 686 7.66 14.29 -41.24
C SER A 686 6.55 13.25 -41.46
N GLY A 687 5.31 13.75 -41.60
CA GLY A 687 4.14 12.90 -41.80
C GLY A 687 3.58 12.20 -40.54
N SER A 688 4.16 12.43 -39.38
CA SER A 688 3.70 11.81 -38.11
C SER A 688 2.29 12.25 -37.72
N GLU A 689 1.90 13.48 -38.03
CA GLU A 689 0.58 14.02 -37.70
C GLU A 689 -0.58 13.24 -38.34
N ALA A 690 -0.39 12.75 -39.57
CA ALA A 690 -1.38 11.93 -40.23
C ALA A 690 -1.68 10.64 -39.46
N TRP A 691 -0.66 10.08 -38.80
CA TRP A 691 -0.76 8.82 -38.04
C TRP A 691 -1.21 9.06 -36.59
N LEU A 692 -0.69 10.11 -35.95
CA LEU A 692 -0.82 10.34 -34.52
C LEU A 692 -1.85 11.42 -34.17
N GLY A 693 -2.28 12.24 -35.15
CA GLY A 693 -2.99 13.48 -34.89
C GLY A 693 -2.07 14.58 -34.37
N SER A 694 -2.51 15.82 -34.43
CA SER A 694 -1.66 17.00 -34.14
C SER A 694 -1.12 16.99 -32.70
N ARG A 695 -1.96 16.65 -31.72
CA ARG A 695 -1.54 16.73 -30.31
C ARG A 695 -0.46 15.68 -29.93
N LEU A 696 -0.67 14.40 -30.21
CA LEU A 696 0.36 13.40 -29.91
C LEU A 696 1.61 13.59 -30.76
N ALA A 697 1.47 13.99 -32.03
CA ALA A 697 2.62 14.32 -32.86
C ALA A 697 3.44 15.46 -32.26
N ALA A 698 2.81 16.55 -31.78
CA ALA A 698 3.49 17.63 -31.08
C ALA A 698 4.24 17.14 -29.86
N GLU A 699 3.59 16.35 -28.98
CA GLU A 699 4.20 15.89 -27.74
C GLU A 699 5.44 14.98 -27.94
N VAL A 700 5.47 14.16 -28.99
CA VAL A 700 6.65 13.33 -29.29
C VAL A 700 7.76 14.07 -30.00
N THR A 701 7.49 15.24 -30.57
CA THR A 701 8.45 16.05 -31.32
C THR A 701 9.14 17.12 -30.48
N THR A 702 8.54 17.48 -29.34
CA THR A 702 9.12 18.49 -28.40
C THR A 702 10.15 17.88 -27.45
N VAL A 703 10.26 16.56 -27.39
CA VAL A 703 11.14 15.85 -26.48
C VAL A 703 12.46 15.51 -27.16
N ASP A 704 13.57 15.86 -26.53
CA ASP A 704 14.93 15.52 -26.96
C ASP A 704 15.65 14.62 -25.93
N ALA A 705 16.86 14.19 -26.27
CA ALA A 705 17.63 13.29 -25.41
C ALA A 705 18.09 13.98 -24.11
N ASP A 706 18.33 15.28 -24.13
CA ASP A 706 18.80 16.08 -22.99
C ASP A 706 17.65 16.29 -22.00
N CYS A 707 16.45 16.58 -22.48
CA CYS A 707 15.22 16.59 -21.69
C CYS A 707 14.99 15.26 -20.95
N LEU A 708 15.17 14.14 -21.64
CA LEU A 708 14.99 12.81 -21.05
C LEU A 708 16.09 12.41 -20.06
N ALA A 709 17.22 13.11 -20.01
CA ALA A 709 18.27 12.88 -19.02
C ALA A 709 17.84 13.35 -17.61
N ASP A 710 17.08 14.44 -17.50
CA ASP A 710 16.52 14.90 -16.23
C ASP A 710 15.33 14.01 -15.80
N PRO A 711 15.31 13.50 -14.56
CA PRO A 711 14.22 12.63 -14.10
C PRO A 711 12.83 13.28 -14.08
N THR A 712 12.75 14.59 -13.75
CA THR A 712 11.49 15.32 -13.67
C THR A 712 10.97 15.65 -15.05
N GLU A 713 11.84 16.12 -15.95
CA GLU A 713 11.48 16.40 -17.34
C GLU A 713 11.08 15.14 -18.09
N ARG A 714 11.77 14.03 -17.85
CA ARG A 714 11.41 12.72 -18.41
C ARG A 714 10.03 12.25 -17.94
N GLU A 715 9.72 12.40 -16.64
CA GLU A 715 8.40 12.04 -16.11
C GLU A 715 7.32 12.99 -16.67
N ARG A 716 7.61 14.28 -16.82
CA ARG A 716 6.74 15.26 -17.46
C ARG A 716 6.43 14.87 -18.91
N ALA A 717 7.46 14.58 -19.70
CA ALA A 717 7.31 14.13 -21.09
C ALA A 717 6.46 12.84 -21.18
N SER A 718 6.70 11.88 -20.28
CA SER A 718 5.89 10.66 -20.16
C SER A 718 4.41 10.99 -19.92
N VAL A 719 4.12 11.92 -19.02
CA VAL A 719 2.73 12.31 -18.70
C VAL A 719 2.08 13.04 -19.88
N ALA A 720 2.78 13.98 -20.52
CA ALA A 720 2.27 14.71 -21.68
C ALA A 720 1.93 13.79 -22.86
N GLN A 721 2.87 12.95 -23.25
CA GLN A 721 2.69 11.96 -24.32
C GLN A 721 1.57 10.98 -24.01
N ARG A 722 1.50 10.47 -22.78
CA ARG A 722 0.45 9.57 -22.32
C ARG A 722 -0.92 10.23 -22.34
N ARG A 723 -1.03 11.46 -21.82
CA ARG A 723 -2.27 12.23 -21.84
C ARG A 723 -2.78 12.36 -23.26
N ALA A 724 -1.92 12.77 -24.20
CA ALA A 724 -2.27 12.89 -25.61
C ALA A 724 -2.70 11.55 -26.23
N ALA A 725 -2.00 10.47 -25.92
CA ALA A 725 -2.34 9.14 -26.40
C ALA A 725 -3.69 8.66 -25.84
N LEU A 726 -3.93 8.77 -24.54
CA LEU A 726 -5.16 8.29 -23.90
C LEU A 726 -6.38 9.16 -24.25
N ALA A 727 -6.22 10.48 -24.39
CA ALA A 727 -7.29 11.39 -24.77
C ALA A 727 -7.76 11.19 -26.23
N HIS A 728 -6.86 10.79 -27.13
CA HIS A 728 -7.15 10.76 -28.57
C HIS A 728 -7.10 9.37 -29.21
N HIS A 729 -6.39 8.41 -28.63
CA HIS A 729 -6.16 7.08 -29.21
C HIS A 729 -6.80 5.93 -28.43
N THR A 730 -7.77 6.18 -27.58
CA THR A 730 -8.61 5.13 -26.98
C THR A 730 -9.84 4.86 -27.84
N LEU A 731 -10.48 3.71 -27.67
CA LEU A 731 -11.71 3.42 -28.41
C LEU A 731 -12.84 4.44 -28.11
N PRO A 732 -13.10 4.84 -26.85
CA PRO A 732 -14.08 5.90 -26.57
C PRO A 732 -13.74 7.23 -27.27
N ALA A 733 -12.48 7.65 -27.23
CA ALA A 733 -12.03 8.85 -27.92
C ALA A 733 -12.23 8.75 -29.44
N ARG A 734 -11.87 7.61 -30.03
CA ARG A 734 -12.05 7.36 -31.45
C ARG A 734 -13.52 7.40 -31.88
N LEU A 735 -14.41 6.85 -31.07
CA LEU A 735 -15.85 6.90 -31.33
C LEU A 735 -16.40 8.33 -31.27
N ARG A 736 -15.91 9.19 -30.36
CA ARG A 736 -16.25 10.62 -30.33
C ARG A 736 -15.78 11.32 -31.61
N GLN A 737 -14.54 11.09 -32.06
CA GLN A 737 -14.02 11.66 -33.30
C GLN A 737 -14.87 11.24 -34.53
N VAL A 738 -15.26 9.96 -34.61
CA VAL A 738 -16.12 9.44 -35.66
C VAL A 738 -17.49 10.13 -35.67
N ARG A 739 -18.12 10.29 -34.49
CA ARG A 739 -19.41 10.98 -34.38
C ARG A 739 -19.31 12.45 -34.79
N SER A 740 -18.23 13.13 -34.33
CA SER A 740 -17.93 14.50 -34.69
C SER A 740 -17.79 14.66 -36.22
N ALA A 741 -16.96 13.82 -36.84
CA ALA A 741 -16.72 13.85 -38.29
C ALA A 741 -17.98 13.46 -39.10
N ALA A 742 -18.89 12.68 -38.53
CA ALA A 742 -20.18 12.32 -39.12
C ALA A 742 -21.29 13.37 -38.91
N GLY A 743 -21.02 14.45 -38.16
CA GLY A 743 -22.04 15.44 -37.79
C GLY A 743 -23.12 14.88 -36.82
N LEU A 744 -22.82 13.82 -36.09
CA LEU A 744 -23.71 13.20 -35.14
C LEU A 744 -23.55 13.82 -33.72
N PRO A 745 -24.61 13.81 -32.90
CA PRO A 745 -24.46 14.26 -31.50
C PRO A 745 -23.31 13.55 -30.80
N LEU A 746 -22.45 14.31 -30.12
CA LEU A 746 -21.30 13.76 -29.42
C LEU A 746 -21.75 12.87 -28.24
N LEU A 747 -20.96 11.86 -27.92
CA LEU A 747 -21.14 11.13 -26.68
C LEU A 747 -20.75 12.08 -25.52
N SER A 748 -21.65 12.17 -24.52
CA SER A 748 -21.38 13.00 -23.33
C SER A 748 -20.10 12.57 -22.63
N GLU A 749 -19.30 13.54 -22.27
CA GLU A 749 -18.19 13.33 -21.35
C GLU A 749 -18.72 13.21 -19.92
N PRO A 750 -18.02 12.52 -19.01
CA PRO A 750 -18.47 12.46 -17.61
C PRO A 750 -18.62 13.85 -17.02
N SER A 751 -19.68 14.10 -16.27
CA SER A 751 -19.85 15.38 -15.57
C SER A 751 -19.07 15.38 -14.25
N VAL A 752 -18.48 16.53 -13.91
CA VAL A 752 -17.70 16.74 -12.69
C VAL A 752 -18.26 17.90 -11.90
N SER A 753 -18.56 17.68 -10.63
CA SER A 753 -18.85 18.78 -9.70
C SER A 753 -17.61 19.03 -8.84
N VAL A 754 -17.00 20.18 -9.00
CA VAL A 754 -15.91 20.65 -8.13
C VAL A 754 -16.50 21.22 -6.86
N VAL A 755 -16.16 20.66 -5.70
CA VAL A 755 -16.64 21.13 -4.40
C VAL A 755 -15.49 21.79 -3.66
N VAL A 756 -15.66 23.07 -3.31
CA VAL A 756 -14.68 23.84 -2.56
C VAL A 756 -15.33 24.46 -1.33
N ALA A 757 -14.77 24.18 -0.16
CA ALA A 757 -15.18 24.83 1.07
C ALA A 757 -14.12 25.88 1.45
N THR A 758 -14.57 27.11 1.71
CA THR A 758 -13.68 28.22 2.06
C THR A 758 -14.27 29.07 3.19
N ASN A 759 -13.41 29.52 4.09
CA ASN A 759 -13.72 30.58 5.08
C ASN A 759 -13.02 31.91 4.74
N ARG A 760 -12.45 32.02 3.53
CA ARG A 760 -11.64 33.16 3.05
C ARG A 760 -12.31 33.84 1.88
N PRO A 761 -13.09 34.94 2.09
CA PRO A 761 -13.78 35.63 1.01
C PRO A 761 -12.86 36.11 -0.13
N ALA A 762 -11.60 36.47 0.19
CA ALA A 762 -10.64 36.94 -0.79
C ALA A 762 -10.20 35.86 -1.80
N MET A 763 -10.48 34.57 -1.52
CA MET A 763 -10.11 33.47 -2.41
C MET A 763 -11.20 33.11 -3.43
N VAL A 764 -12.40 33.64 -3.30
CA VAL A 764 -13.56 33.24 -4.13
C VAL A 764 -13.31 33.46 -5.63
N GLU A 765 -12.81 34.65 -6.02
CA GLU A 765 -12.53 34.96 -7.41
C GLU A 765 -11.44 34.03 -7.98
N ARG A 766 -10.41 33.77 -7.19
CA ARG A 766 -9.32 32.84 -7.56
C ARG A 766 -9.83 31.42 -7.77
N ILE A 767 -10.67 30.92 -6.86
CA ILE A 767 -11.27 29.58 -6.98
C ILE A 767 -12.06 29.47 -8.29
N ILE A 768 -12.91 30.44 -8.57
CA ILE A 768 -13.71 30.47 -9.78
C ILE A 768 -12.80 30.48 -11.03
N ALA A 769 -11.74 31.30 -11.04
CA ALA A 769 -10.79 31.37 -12.14
C ALA A 769 -10.06 30.02 -12.35
N ILE A 770 -9.63 29.35 -11.29
CA ILE A 770 -8.98 28.03 -11.37
C ILE A 770 -9.93 26.97 -11.95
N VAL A 771 -11.20 26.95 -11.50
CA VAL A 771 -12.15 25.96 -12.00
C VAL A 771 -12.58 26.27 -13.45
N ALA A 772 -12.75 27.56 -13.78
CA ALA A 772 -13.04 27.98 -15.16
C ALA A 772 -11.90 27.71 -16.14
N ALA A 773 -10.67 27.67 -15.66
CA ALA A 773 -9.48 27.32 -16.46
C ALA A 773 -9.30 25.81 -16.69
N GLN A 774 -10.12 24.96 -16.09
CA GLN A 774 -10.03 23.52 -16.36
C GLN A 774 -10.49 23.21 -17.78
N ASP A 775 -9.76 22.33 -18.46
CA ASP A 775 -10.03 21.95 -19.86
C ASP A 775 -11.22 20.99 -20.02
N HIS A 776 -11.74 20.47 -18.91
CA HIS A 776 -12.88 19.53 -18.94
C HIS A 776 -14.21 20.26 -19.12
N PRO A 777 -14.97 19.98 -20.22
CA PRO A 777 -16.10 20.84 -20.62
C PRO A 777 -17.36 20.72 -19.75
N ASN A 778 -17.55 19.57 -19.07
CA ASN A 778 -18.74 19.30 -18.27
C ASN A 778 -18.44 19.49 -16.78
N THR A 779 -18.08 20.71 -16.39
CA THR A 779 -17.70 21.05 -15.01
C THR A 779 -18.69 22.04 -14.40
N GLU A 780 -19.14 21.78 -13.19
CA GLU A 780 -19.86 22.74 -12.33
C GLU A 780 -19.03 23.00 -11.05
N LEU A 781 -19.22 24.15 -10.42
CA LEU A 781 -18.58 24.52 -9.17
C LEU A 781 -19.61 24.66 -8.05
N VAL A 782 -19.41 23.97 -6.95
CA VAL A 782 -20.20 24.11 -5.71
C VAL A 782 -19.33 24.71 -4.62
N LEU A 783 -19.61 25.93 -4.24
CA LEU A 783 -18.92 26.68 -3.19
C LEU A 783 -19.63 26.53 -1.84
N ALA A 784 -18.89 26.11 -0.82
CA ALA A 784 -19.36 26.09 0.56
C ALA A 784 -18.71 27.23 1.35
N PHE A 785 -19.37 28.34 1.49
CA PHE A 785 -18.93 29.49 2.29
C PHE A 785 -19.13 29.20 3.77
N HIS A 786 -18.06 29.20 4.54
CA HIS A 786 -18.01 28.81 5.93
C HIS A 786 -17.68 30.04 6.82
N GLY A 787 -18.68 30.58 7.54
CA GLY A 787 -18.55 31.77 8.36
C GLY A 787 -19.24 33.00 7.77
N ASP A 788 -19.27 34.11 8.56
CA ASP A 788 -20.08 35.30 8.30
C ASP A 788 -19.43 36.33 7.37
N GLY A 789 -18.21 36.09 6.89
CA GLY A 789 -17.44 37.03 6.07
C GLY A 789 -17.92 37.17 4.62
N PHE A 790 -18.85 36.35 4.18
CA PHE A 790 -19.36 36.34 2.80
C PHE A 790 -20.64 37.14 2.69
N GLY A 791 -20.73 38.03 1.70
CA GLY A 791 -21.96 38.78 1.44
C GLY A 791 -23.14 37.89 1.01
N ASN A 792 -24.33 38.46 0.90
CA ASN A 792 -25.53 37.72 0.48
C ASN A 792 -25.65 37.57 -1.04
N THR A 793 -24.75 38.16 -1.83
CA THR A 793 -24.74 38.09 -3.27
C THR A 793 -23.97 36.82 -3.72
N ASP A 794 -24.53 36.09 -4.66
CA ASP A 794 -23.82 34.97 -5.26
C ASP A 794 -22.66 35.48 -6.14
N PRO A 795 -21.53 34.74 -6.20
CA PRO A 795 -20.40 35.16 -7.01
C PRO A 795 -20.76 35.13 -8.48
N THR A 796 -20.15 36.03 -9.24
CA THR A 796 -20.32 36.08 -10.70
C THR A 796 -19.55 34.93 -11.35
N ALA A 797 -20.26 34.07 -12.06
CA ALA A 797 -19.66 33.01 -12.84
C ALA A 797 -19.26 33.51 -14.25
N PRO A 798 -18.11 33.07 -14.81
CA PRO A 798 -17.80 33.27 -16.22
C PRO A 798 -18.73 32.41 -17.11
N ASP A 799 -18.84 32.82 -18.38
CA ASP A 799 -19.64 32.09 -19.36
C ASP A 799 -19.21 30.61 -19.44
N GLY A 800 -20.18 29.70 -19.32
CA GLY A 800 -19.96 28.27 -19.46
C GLY A 800 -19.66 27.52 -18.15
N LEU A 801 -19.48 28.20 -17.01
CA LEU A 801 -19.34 27.57 -15.69
C LEU A 801 -20.60 27.82 -14.85
N GLU A 802 -21.27 26.73 -14.46
CA GLU A 802 -22.37 26.81 -13.48
C GLU A 802 -21.79 26.87 -12.06
N VAL A 803 -22.19 27.87 -11.27
CA VAL A 803 -21.70 28.07 -9.90
C VAL A 803 -22.87 28.06 -8.92
N THR A 804 -22.83 27.14 -7.96
CA THR A 804 -23.77 27.08 -6.84
C THR A 804 -23.09 27.47 -5.54
N ALA A 805 -23.60 28.46 -4.81
CA ALA A 805 -23.03 28.89 -3.54
C ALA A 805 -23.95 28.55 -2.35
N LEU A 806 -23.41 27.85 -1.38
CA LEU A 806 -24.04 27.52 -0.11
C LEU A 806 -23.35 28.27 1.03
N ARG A 807 -24.12 28.73 2.01
CA ARG A 807 -23.62 29.50 3.15
C ARG A 807 -23.84 28.75 4.45
N PHE A 808 -22.80 28.64 5.25
CA PHE A 808 -22.79 27.91 6.51
C PHE A 808 -22.32 28.83 7.65
N PRO A 809 -23.01 28.83 8.80
CA PRO A 809 -22.51 29.48 10.00
C PRO A 809 -21.11 29.00 10.42
N ALA A 810 -20.33 29.83 11.11
CA ALA A 810 -18.94 29.50 11.50
C ALA A 810 -18.83 28.26 12.42
N GLU A 811 -19.87 27.95 13.19
CA GLU A 811 -19.96 26.77 14.05
C GLU A 811 -20.26 25.46 13.31
N THR A 812 -20.60 25.53 12.03
CA THR A 812 -20.84 24.32 11.22
C THR A 812 -19.56 23.49 11.15
N ILE A 813 -19.67 22.21 11.37
CA ILE A 813 -18.52 21.31 11.26
C ILE A 813 -18.09 21.21 9.78
N PHE A 814 -16.80 21.33 9.49
CA PHE A 814 -16.24 21.36 8.13
C PHE A 814 -16.72 20.19 7.26
N GLY A 815 -16.70 18.96 7.78
CA GLY A 815 -17.18 17.79 7.07
C GLY A 815 -18.68 17.81 6.76
N ASP A 816 -19.50 18.45 7.63
CA ASP A 816 -20.94 18.59 7.39
C ASP A 816 -21.21 19.62 6.28
N ALA A 817 -20.44 20.71 6.21
CA ALA A 817 -20.49 21.67 5.12
C ALA A 817 -20.15 21.04 3.77
N LEU A 818 -19.06 20.25 3.71
CA LEU A 818 -18.67 19.48 2.52
C LEU A 818 -19.75 18.44 2.12
N SER A 819 -20.33 17.72 3.09
CA SER A 819 -21.40 16.76 2.85
C SER A 819 -22.63 17.44 2.22
N LYS A 820 -22.98 18.60 2.73
CA LYS A 820 -24.11 19.36 2.22
C LYS A 820 -23.83 19.89 0.82
N ALA A 821 -22.65 20.45 0.57
CA ALA A 821 -22.23 20.89 -0.75
C ALA A 821 -22.22 19.72 -1.77
N SER A 822 -21.68 18.57 -1.40
CA SER A 822 -21.70 17.40 -2.27
C SER A 822 -23.10 16.81 -2.48
N SER A 823 -24.08 17.12 -1.63
CA SER A 823 -25.47 16.65 -1.80
C SER A 823 -26.25 17.39 -2.87
N VAL A 824 -25.87 18.63 -3.20
CA VAL A 824 -26.46 19.42 -4.27
C VAL A 824 -25.73 19.28 -5.60
N ALA A 825 -24.53 18.71 -5.58
CA ALA A 825 -23.71 18.43 -6.76
C ALA A 825 -24.41 17.44 -7.70
N SER A 826 -24.44 17.77 -8.99
CA SER A 826 -25.15 17.02 -10.04
C SER A 826 -24.25 16.05 -10.79
N GLY A 827 -22.92 16.21 -10.70
CA GLY A 827 -21.92 15.48 -11.46
C GLY A 827 -21.89 13.97 -11.20
N GLU A 828 -21.48 13.23 -12.20
CA GLU A 828 -21.17 11.81 -12.08
C GLU A 828 -19.95 11.59 -11.15
N TRP A 829 -19.06 12.56 -11.14
CA TRP A 829 -17.87 12.62 -10.29
C TRP A 829 -17.88 13.88 -9.42
N ILE A 830 -17.40 13.72 -8.19
CA ILE A 830 -17.21 14.83 -7.24
C ILE A 830 -15.70 15.03 -7.04
N ALA A 831 -15.23 16.20 -7.43
CA ALA A 831 -13.84 16.62 -7.21
C ALA A 831 -13.77 17.55 -5.99
N LYS A 832 -12.90 17.27 -5.03
CA LYS A 832 -12.57 18.17 -3.93
C LYS A 832 -11.31 18.94 -4.28
N MET A 833 -11.39 20.26 -4.27
CA MET A 833 -10.25 21.17 -4.35
C MET A 833 -10.19 22.05 -3.10
N ASP A 834 -8.98 22.48 -2.72
CA ASP A 834 -8.77 23.44 -1.63
C ASP A 834 -8.57 24.85 -2.19
N ASP A 835 -8.90 25.87 -1.41
CA ASP A 835 -8.98 27.28 -1.87
C ASP A 835 -7.60 27.95 -1.97
N ASP A 836 -6.56 27.38 -1.37
CA ASP A 836 -5.20 27.94 -1.29
C ASP A 836 -4.15 27.24 -2.16
N ASP A 837 -4.47 26.08 -2.72
CA ASP A 837 -3.54 25.30 -3.56
C ASP A 837 -3.53 25.78 -5.03
N TRP A 838 -2.58 25.30 -5.80
CA TRP A 838 -2.50 25.56 -7.24
C TRP A 838 -2.87 24.31 -8.04
N TYR A 839 -3.63 24.51 -9.12
CA TYR A 839 -4.09 23.45 -10.02
C TYR A 839 -3.84 23.87 -11.47
N GLY A 840 -3.22 22.99 -12.26
CA GLY A 840 -3.07 23.13 -13.70
C GLY A 840 -4.41 22.93 -14.43
N SER A 841 -4.48 23.42 -15.67
CA SER A 841 -5.71 23.38 -16.49
C SER A 841 -6.23 21.96 -16.74
N GLU A 842 -5.37 20.97 -16.78
CA GLU A 842 -5.70 19.57 -17.11
C GLU A 842 -5.83 18.67 -15.86
N HIS A 843 -5.95 19.29 -14.68
CA HIS A 843 -6.03 18.55 -13.41
C HIS A 843 -7.23 17.59 -13.39
N LEU A 844 -8.41 18.03 -13.79
CA LEU A 844 -9.60 17.20 -13.84
C LEU A 844 -9.52 16.12 -14.93
N THR A 845 -9.03 16.48 -16.11
CA THR A 845 -8.80 15.52 -17.20
C THR A 845 -7.84 14.40 -16.81
N ASP A 846 -6.74 14.70 -16.12
CA ASP A 846 -5.81 13.69 -15.62
C ASP A 846 -6.47 12.71 -14.64
N LEU A 847 -7.26 13.23 -13.70
CA LEU A 847 -7.96 12.40 -12.71
C LEU A 847 -9.00 11.50 -13.38
N LEU A 848 -9.76 12.02 -14.36
CA LEU A 848 -10.74 11.24 -15.12
C LEU A 848 -10.08 10.17 -16.00
N LEU A 849 -8.96 10.49 -16.65
CA LEU A 849 -8.18 9.51 -17.39
C LEU A 849 -7.68 8.41 -16.44
N ALA A 850 -7.16 8.77 -15.27
CA ALA A 850 -6.72 7.83 -14.27
C ALA A 850 -7.86 6.93 -13.77
N ALA A 851 -9.05 7.48 -13.53
CA ALA A 851 -10.25 6.71 -13.21
C ALA A 851 -10.65 5.74 -14.33
N SER A 852 -10.50 6.18 -15.57
CA SER A 852 -10.86 5.39 -16.76
C SER A 852 -9.97 4.15 -16.91
N TYR A 853 -8.64 4.29 -16.85
CA TYR A 853 -7.75 3.16 -17.06
C TYR A 853 -7.54 2.28 -15.80
N SER A 854 -7.62 2.84 -14.60
CA SER A 854 -7.50 2.08 -13.35
C SER A 854 -8.80 1.38 -12.95
N GLY A 855 -9.94 1.92 -13.38
CA GLY A 855 -11.27 1.49 -12.93
C GLY A 855 -11.56 1.89 -11.48
N ALA A 856 -10.80 2.83 -10.92
CA ALA A 856 -10.94 3.26 -9.53
C ALA A 856 -12.23 4.06 -9.29
N ASP A 857 -12.78 3.93 -8.08
CA ASP A 857 -13.92 4.70 -7.60
C ASP A 857 -13.50 6.02 -6.94
N LEU A 858 -12.24 6.12 -6.53
CA LEU A 858 -11.63 7.31 -5.99
C LEU A 858 -10.19 7.43 -6.51
N VAL A 859 -9.88 8.58 -7.11
CA VAL A 859 -8.57 8.91 -7.66
C VAL A 859 -8.05 10.19 -6.99
N GLY A 860 -6.75 10.31 -6.86
CA GLY A 860 -6.11 11.53 -6.37
C GLY A 860 -4.64 11.58 -6.74
N LYS A 861 -4.02 12.73 -6.46
CA LYS A 861 -2.57 12.96 -6.62
C LYS A 861 -1.87 12.96 -5.26
N GLY A 862 -0.58 12.66 -5.23
CA GLY A 862 0.25 12.88 -4.04
C GLY A 862 0.63 14.36 -3.90
N ALA A 863 0.75 14.88 -2.68
CA ALA A 863 1.29 16.22 -2.41
C ALA A 863 2.83 16.23 -2.57
N GLU A 864 3.31 15.96 -3.80
CA GLU A 864 4.75 15.91 -4.08
C GLU A 864 5.33 17.31 -4.26
N PHE A 865 4.67 18.19 -5.02
CA PHE A 865 5.10 19.57 -5.20
C PHE A 865 4.53 20.45 -4.09
N VAL A 866 5.39 21.19 -3.41
CA VAL A 866 5.01 22.07 -2.30
C VAL A 866 5.80 23.36 -2.42
N TYR A 867 5.12 24.50 -2.42
CA TYR A 867 5.72 25.81 -2.28
C TYR A 867 5.67 26.25 -0.82
N LEU A 868 6.82 26.55 -0.24
CA LEU A 868 7.02 26.98 1.14
C LEU A 868 7.28 28.49 1.12
N GLU A 869 6.28 29.29 1.50
CA GLU A 869 6.33 30.74 1.40
C GLU A 869 7.37 31.37 2.35
N ASP A 870 7.49 30.83 3.59
CA ASP A 870 8.42 31.35 4.60
C ASP A 870 9.88 31.19 4.17
N THR A 871 10.20 30.08 3.48
CA THR A 871 11.55 29.83 2.97
C THR A 871 11.75 30.29 1.51
N GLY A 872 10.66 30.64 0.81
CA GLY A 872 10.70 31.02 -0.60
C GLY A 872 11.13 29.91 -1.54
N LEU A 873 10.87 28.63 -1.18
CA LEU A 873 11.30 27.47 -1.94
C LEU A 873 10.11 26.64 -2.44
N THR A 874 10.17 26.27 -3.72
CA THR A 874 9.36 25.15 -4.22
C THR A 874 10.17 23.86 -4.08
N ILE A 875 9.56 22.81 -3.54
CA ILE A 875 10.22 21.51 -3.38
C ILE A 875 9.43 20.41 -4.05
N ARG A 876 10.11 19.34 -4.46
CA ARG A 876 9.51 18.08 -4.82
C ARG A 876 9.87 17.01 -3.78
N ARG A 877 8.86 16.36 -3.23
CA ARG A 877 8.98 15.31 -2.21
C ARG A 877 8.95 13.93 -2.87
N ASP A 878 9.73 12.99 -2.33
CA ASP A 878 9.60 11.59 -2.71
C ASP A 878 8.52 10.93 -1.82
N LEU A 879 7.34 10.75 -2.37
CA LEU A 879 6.22 10.03 -1.73
C LEU A 879 6.09 8.58 -2.22
N GLY A 880 7.08 8.08 -2.95
CA GLY A 880 7.08 6.75 -3.54
C GLY A 880 6.41 6.71 -4.92
N ASN A 881 6.01 5.53 -5.35
CA ASN A 881 5.53 5.30 -6.72
C ASN A 881 4.16 5.94 -6.98
N ASN A 882 4.02 6.61 -8.10
CA ASN A 882 2.76 7.01 -8.71
C ASN A 882 2.20 5.88 -9.60
N GLU A 883 1.02 6.05 -10.13
CA GLU A 883 0.31 5.08 -10.97
C GLU A 883 0.11 3.73 -10.27
N VAL A 884 -0.36 3.79 -9.03
CA VAL A 884 -0.56 2.62 -8.16
C VAL A 884 -1.83 2.75 -7.32
N ALA A 885 -2.40 1.62 -6.94
CA ALA A 885 -3.40 1.58 -5.88
C ALA A 885 -2.75 2.01 -4.55
N SER A 886 -3.09 3.18 -4.05
CA SER A 886 -2.48 3.75 -2.83
C SER A 886 -3.46 4.62 -2.08
N PRO A 887 -3.58 4.48 -0.74
CA PRO A 887 -4.38 5.36 0.10
C PRO A 887 -3.69 6.70 0.40
N THR A 888 -2.42 6.85 0.01
CA THR A 888 -1.66 8.09 0.26
C THR A 888 -1.98 9.11 -0.83
N LEU A 889 -3.08 9.82 -0.67
CA LEU A 889 -3.58 10.86 -1.55
C LEU A 889 -3.62 12.20 -0.83
N SER A 890 -3.45 13.30 -1.57
CA SER A 890 -3.74 14.63 -1.04
C SER A 890 -5.25 14.86 -0.98
N GLY A 891 -5.74 15.29 0.18
CA GLY A 891 -7.15 15.61 0.36
C GLY A 891 -7.66 16.69 -0.59
N ALA A 892 -6.77 17.54 -1.08
CA ALA A 892 -7.05 18.59 -2.06
C ALA A 892 -7.23 18.12 -3.51
N THR A 893 -7.03 16.84 -3.80
CA THR A 893 -7.03 16.31 -5.18
C THR A 893 -7.98 15.14 -5.39
N LEU A 894 -8.90 14.93 -4.48
CA LEU A 894 -9.77 13.75 -4.54
C LEU A 894 -10.84 13.91 -5.62
N LEU A 895 -10.89 12.96 -6.55
CA LEU A 895 -11.98 12.76 -7.48
C LEU A 895 -12.67 11.44 -7.12
N VAL A 896 -13.89 11.52 -6.60
CA VAL A 896 -14.65 10.34 -6.18
C VAL A 896 -15.92 10.18 -7.04
N ARG A 897 -16.22 8.97 -7.44
CA ARG A 897 -17.46 8.67 -8.13
C ARG A 897 -18.65 8.99 -7.22
N ALA A 898 -19.58 9.83 -7.67
CA ALA A 898 -20.72 10.28 -6.86
C ALA A 898 -21.51 9.10 -6.26
N GLU A 899 -21.61 7.98 -6.97
CA GLU A 899 -22.26 6.77 -6.47
C GLU A 899 -21.44 6.12 -5.33
N ALA A 900 -20.10 6.13 -5.42
CA ALA A 900 -19.22 5.62 -4.36
C ALA A 900 -19.30 6.53 -3.11
N LEU A 901 -19.27 7.85 -3.29
CA LEU A 901 -19.46 8.81 -2.20
C LEU A 901 -20.82 8.60 -1.49
N ARG A 902 -21.90 8.41 -2.24
CA ARG A 902 -23.23 8.10 -1.67
C ARG A 902 -23.32 6.74 -1.00
N ALA A 903 -22.47 5.79 -1.37
CA ALA A 903 -22.40 4.46 -0.75
C ALA A 903 -21.63 4.45 0.57
N THR A 904 -20.83 5.48 0.85
CA THR A 904 -20.13 5.74 2.12
C THR A 904 -21.01 6.59 3.06
N SER A 905 -20.45 7.02 4.18
CA SER A 905 -21.07 8.05 5.04
C SER A 905 -20.92 9.48 4.47
N GLY A 906 -20.36 9.61 3.27
CA GLY A 906 -19.98 10.89 2.69
C GLY A 906 -18.79 11.52 3.43
N TRP A 907 -18.66 12.83 3.36
CA TRP A 907 -17.71 13.56 4.20
C TRP A 907 -18.19 13.47 5.65
N ARG A 908 -17.40 12.88 6.52
CA ARG A 908 -17.80 12.72 7.93
C ARG A 908 -17.82 14.08 8.63
N GLY A 909 -18.75 14.25 9.58
CA GLY A 909 -18.81 15.44 10.43
C GLY A 909 -17.58 15.54 11.36
N LEU A 910 -16.44 15.89 10.76
CA LEU A 910 -15.14 16.07 11.39
C LEU A 910 -14.65 17.49 11.09
N THR A 911 -13.91 18.06 12.04
CA THR A 911 -13.26 19.38 11.87
C THR A 911 -11.99 19.30 11.02
N ALA A 912 -11.36 18.12 10.94
CA ALA A 912 -10.17 17.86 10.14
C ALA A 912 -10.10 16.36 9.78
N GLY A 913 -9.32 15.99 8.75
CA GLY A 913 -9.13 14.59 8.32
C GLY A 913 -10.35 13.96 7.64
N VAL A 914 -11.24 14.76 7.09
CA VAL A 914 -12.45 14.32 6.37
C VAL A 914 -12.10 13.49 5.14
N ASP A 915 -11.01 13.81 4.46
CA ASP A 915 -10.42 13.16 3.31
C ASP A 915 -9.88 11.76 3.65
N ILE A 916 -9.11 11.64 4.73
CA ILE A 916 -8.63 10.33 5.23
C ILE A 916 -9.82 9.43 5.57
N ALA A 917 -10.82 9.97 6.26
CA ALA A 917 -12.03 9.22 6.61
C ALA A 917 -12.82 8.76 5.37
N LEU A 918 -12.89 9.57 4.31
CA LEU A 918 -13.53 9.18 3.06
C LEU A 918 -12.74 8.08 2.34
N ILE A 919 -11.41 8.21 2.23
CA ILE A 919 -10.53 7.18 1.62
C ILE A 919 -10.72 5.84 2.34
N GLU A 920 -10.69 5.84 3.68
CA GLU A 920 -10.94 4.63 4.49
C GLU A 920 -12.33 4.03 4.24
N GLU A 921 -13.36 4.86 4.11
CA GLU A 921 -14.70 4.36 3.86
C GLU A 921 -14.89 3.82 2.44
N VAL A 922 -14.27 4.43 1.43
CA VAL A 922 -14.29 3.91 0.06
C VAL A 922 -13.62 2.53 0.02
N VAL A 923 -12.46 2.38 0.68
CA VAL A 923 -11.81 1.07 0.81
C VAL A 923 -12.69 0.07 1.58
N ALA A 924 -13.33 0.52 2.67
CA ALA A 924 -14.18 -0.34 3.50
C ALA A 924 -15.43 -0.85 2.78
N ILE A 925 -15.93 -0.16 1.76
CA ILE A 925 -17.04 -0.63 0.93
C ILE A 925 -16.58 -1.48 -0.27
N GLY A 926 -15.28 -1.75 -0.39
CA GLY A 926 -14.68 -2.49 -1.50
C GLY A 926 -14.43 -1.65 -2.75
N GLY A 927 -14.49 -0.31 -2.65
CA GLY A 927 -14.14 0.61 -3.72
C GLY A 927 -12.63 0.60 -3.98
N GLN A 928 -12.26 0.84 -5.23
CA GLN A 928 -10.86 0.94 -5.65
C GLN A 928 -10.37 2.37 -5.54
N ILE A 929 -9.15 2.54 -5.05
CA ILE A 929 -8.47 3.82 -4.97
C ILE A 929 -7.23 3.81 -5.85
N TRP A 930 -6.87 4.99 -6.40
CA TRP A 930 -5.72 5.12 -7.30
C TRP A 930 -4.98 6.43 -7.07
N ARG A 931 -3.66 6.36 -6.98
CA ARG A 931 -2.79 7.53 -7.01
C ARG A 931 -2.16 7.67 -8.38
N THR A 932 -2.50 8.76 -9.10
CA THR A 932 -1.92 9.11 -10.38
C THR A 932 -0.67 9.98 -10.21
N HIS A 933 -0.09 10.46 -11.31
CA HIS A 933 1.09 11.34 -11.32
C HIS A 933 0.86 12.66 -10.57
N PRO A 934 1.91 13.33 -10.06
CA PRO A 934 1.77 14.52 -9.23
C PRO A 934 1.60 15.83 -10.02
N PHE A 935 1.91 15.84 -11.32
CA PHE A 935 1.85 17.08 -12.14
C PHE A 935 0.44 17.64 -12.24
N GLY A 936 0.35 18.95 -12.41
CA GLY A 936 -0.90 19.70 -12.41
C GLY A 936 -1.47 19.93 -11.00
N PHE A 937 -0.65 19.78 -9.94
CA PHE A 937 -1.02 20.09 -8.57
C PHE A 937 0.19 20.51 -7.73
N LEU A 938 0.06 21.60 -6.97
CA LEU A 938 1.07 22.09 -6.05
C LEU A 938 0.41 22.63 -4.78
N VAL A 939 0.86 22.12 -3.65
CA VAL A 939 0.43 22.61 -2.33
C VAL A 939 1.13 23.94 -2.03
N ARG A 940 0.37 24.97 -1.66
CA ARG A 940 0.93 26.22 -1.16
C ARG A 940 0.91 26.23 0.36
N ARG A 941 2.08 26.43 0.96
CA ARG A 941 2.22 26.62 2.41
C ARG A 941 2.59 28.07 2.69
N THR A 942 1.59 28.82 3.12
CA THR A 942 1.74 30.24 3.52
C THR A 942 1.90 30.32 5.03
N GLY A 943 2.46 31.38 5.58
CA GLY A 943 2.58 31.62 7.02
C GLY A 943 1.26 31.78 7.77
N GLY A 944 0.11 31.61 7.10
CA GLY A 944 -1.24 31.67 7.66
C GLY A 944 -1.70 30.40 8.41
N GLU A 945 -2.91 30.44 8.96
CA GLU A 945 -3.51 29.28 9.62
C GLU A 945 -3.95 28.22 8.60
N HIS A 946 -3.28 27.08 8.59
CA HIS A 946 -3.67 25.90 7.84
C HIS A 946 -4.36 24.88 8.76
N THR A 947 -5.29 24.12 8.20
CA THR A 947 -5.97 23.01 8.90
C THR A 947 -4.96 21.94 9.33
N TRP A 948 -3.92 21.70 8.52
CA TRP A 948 -2.84 20.78 8.81
C TRP A 948 -1.63 21.55 9.38
N LYS A 949 -1.53 21.59 10.72
CA LYS A 949 -0.49 22.31 11.45
C LYS A 949 0.84 21.55 11.44
N VAL A 950 1.58 21.60 10.36
CA VAL A 950 2.91 20.98 10.22
C VAL A 950 3.93 22.07 9.89
N ASN A 951 5.08 22.02 10.59
CA ASN A 951 6.20 22.92 10.34
C ASN A 951 6.82 22.66 8.95
N GLU A 952 7.34 23.70 8.26
CA GLU A 952 8.02 23.57 6.98
C GLU A 952 9.19 22.56 6.99
N ARG A 953 9.86 22.38 8.13
CA ARG A 953 10.89 21.33 8.31
C ARG A 953 10.41 19.92 8.01
N TYR A 954 9.11 19.63 8.18
CA TYR A 954 8.52 18.36 7.81
C TYR A 954 8.61 18.14 6.29
N PHE A 955 8.31 19.16 5.51
CA PHE A 955 8.36 19.10 4.06
C PHE A 955 9.80 19.02 3.55
N LEU A 956 10.71 19.82 4.11
CA LEU A 956 12.13 19.84 3.75
C LEU A 956 12.86 18.52 4.03
N ARG A 957 12.43 17.74 5.03
CA ARG A 957 13.03 16.41 5.32
C ARG A 957 12.86 15.40 4.19
N HIS A 958 11.84 15.57 3.36
CA HIS A 958 11.51 14.66 2.27
C HIS A 958 11.72 15.31 0.90
N ALA A 959 12.36 16.47 0.84
CA ALA A 959 12.66 17.16 -0.41
C ALA A 959 13.74 16.40 -1.18
N GLY A 960 13.39 15.93 -2.37
CA GLY A 960 14.32 15.31 -3.32
C GLY A 960 14.94 16.35 -4.27
N GLN A 961 14.16 17.36 -4.64
CA GLN A 961 14.53 18.48 -5.52
C GLN A 961 13.98 19.78 -4.95
N HIS A 962 14.58 20.92 -5.31
CA HIS A 962 14.10 22.25 -4.92
C HIS A 962 14.41 23.30 -5.98
N TRP A 963 13.60 24.34 -6.01
CA TRP A 963 13.69 25.51 -6.88
C TRP A 963 13.43 26.77 -6.08
N ASP A 964 14.07 27.87 -6.44
CA ASP A 964 13.84 29.16 -5.80
C ASP A 964 12.51 29.76 -6.25
N GLY A 965 11.79 30.37 -5.31
CA GLY A 965 10.52 31.04 -5.56
C GLY A 965 9.33 30.10 -5.82
N PRO A 966 8.19 30.65 -6.23
CA PRO A 966 6.96 29.92 -6.56
C PRO A 966 7.08 29.33 -7.99
N ALA A 967 7.84 28.25 -8.12
CA ALA A 967 8.13 27.61 -9.40
C ALA A 967 6.94 26.72 -9.87
N PHE A 968 5.78 27.30 -10.18
CA PHE A 968 4.58 26.55 -10.61
C PHE A 968 4.82 25.75 -11.89
N GLY A 969 5.62 26.27 -12.83
CA GLY A 969 5.94 25.60 -14.08
C GLY A 969 6.63 24.24 -13.91
N VAL A 970 7.30 23.97 -12.78
CA VAL A 970 7.90 22.65 -12.54
C VAL A 970 6.85 21.61 -12.14
N ALA A 971 5.73 22.05 -11.60
CA ALA A 971 4.59 21.21 -11.26
C ALA A 971 3.59 21.08 -12.41
N ASP A 972 3.76 21.83 -13.51
CA ASP A 972 2.91 21.75 -14.68
C ASP A 972 3.44 20.75 -15.72
N VAL A 973 2.56 20.27 -16.58
CA VAL A 973 2.94 19.42 -17.73
C VAL A 973 3.30 20.30 -18.93
N GLU A 974 2.64 21.41 -19.13
CA GLU A 974 2.90 22.34 -20.23
C GLU A 974 4.08 23.26 -19.86
N SER A 975 5.26 23.01 -20.46
CA SER A 975 6.49 23.76 -20.22
C SER A 975 6.61 25.06 -21.02
N SER A 976 5.60 25.53 -21.72
CA SER A 976 5.69 26.68 -22.60
C SER A 976 4.86 27.87 -22.16
N GLY A 977 5.50 28.83 -21.45
CA GLY A 977 5.19 30.23 -21.61
C GLY A 977 4.18 30.90 -20.73
N LEU A 978 4.06 30.49 -19.45
CA LEU A 978 3.47 31.37 -18.43
C LEU A 978 4.56 31.82 -17.46
N THR A 979 5.28 32.88 -17.82
CA THR A 979 5.94 33.74 -16.84
C THR A 979 4.86 34.27 -15.90
N GLY A 980 5.04 34.01 -14.62
CA GLY A 980 4.04 34.25 -13.60
C GLY A 980 3.62 35.71 -13.42
N GLU A 981 2.44 35.90 -13.01
CA GLU A 981 2.03 36.91 -12.02
C GLU A 981 1.10 36.24 -10.98
#